data_49f065973770217bbb8eeed9958e5d40
#
_entry.id   49f065973770217bbb8eeed9958e5d40
#
_cell.length_a   1.000
_cell.length_b   1.000
_cell.length_c   1.000
_cell.angle_alpha   90.00
_cell.angle_beta   90.00
_cell.angle_gamma   90.00
#
_symmetry.space_group_name_H-M   'P 1'
#
loop_
_entity.id
_entity.type
_entity.pdbx_description
1 polymer ?
#
loop_
_entity_poly.entity_id
_entity_poly.type
_entity_poly.pdbx_seq_one_letter_code
_entity_poly.pdbx_strand_id
1 'polypeptide(L)'
;PYKLEKGQTKSHEIKLPKYIGSVRTMVVAANAEEAAYGSTEKTTTVKSPLMLLASLPRKISPSEKVTLPVTLFATEKNIKNVSVQIKTDGLVKVIGKASQVVSFTQPDEKMAYFNLEVGQVTGIEKIQIIATSGKEKSVYEVEVDVINPNPVTNTFSDYVLKANETKSLNWKTFGVAGSNKAIIEISSMPTIDFGRRLNYLIQYPHGCVEQTTSSVFPQLYLNDVLDLDTTKKQSIQKNVTAGIQKLGNFQLPNGGFSYWQGNTTADDWGTSYAGHFLIEAEKKGYVLPVNFKSKWISYQQKMAKQWRFESQYRNDQAQAYRLYTLALTGSPDLASMNRLRETAGISNESKLRLAAAYALVKQNQAGLALLSKSVIDENTETYYYWYGSAERNRAMALETLLLLGQKQKAFEMATRLAKNLSSDTWMSTQTTAYGLYAMSKFAKINGGKGVTVQLTDGKNVQNINTTKAIVQRNLSVKTGNNGIVLKNNKNNTLFIRIINSGILPVGNEQPMSNNLSASIQFKDRKGKTIDLSKIAQGTECIAEVILTNQKNEFVENIALTQIVPSGFEIVNTRYTDFGNAAENNADYIDIRDDRANYYFSLKANETRRFKMVLNASYLGKYYLPGLQCEAMYDHSFIARTAGKWVEIVK
;
A
#
# COMPACT_ATOMS: atom_id res chain seq x y z
N PRO A 1 -24.59 -19.41 22.69
CA PRO A 1 -25.76 -20.15 23.18
C PRO A 1 -25.32 -21.50 23.74
N TYR A 2 -26.02 -21.96 24.78
CA TYR A 2 -25.79 -23.27 25.39
C TYR A 2 -27.15 -23.86 25.83
N LYS A 3 -27.20 -25.18 25.91
CA LYS A 3 -28.41 -25.89 26.35
C LYS A 3 -28.31 -26.13 27.86
N LEU A 4 -29.42 -25.97 28.58
CA LEU A 4 -29.61 -26.34 29.98
C LEU A 4 -30.66 -27.44 30.05
N GLU A 5 -30.34 -28.48 30.81
CA GLU A 5 -31.27 -29.54 31.14
C GLU A 5 -32.08 -29.17 32.39
N LYS A 6 -33.20 -29.83 32.61
CA LYS A 6 -34.09 -29.58 33.75
C LYS A 6 -33.32 -29.65 35.10
N GLY A 7 -33.39 -28.57 35.89
CA GLY A 7 -32.71 -28.44 37.18
C GLY A 7 -31.23 -28.10 37.09
N GLN A 8 -30.65 -27.90 35.90
CA GLN A 8 -29.26 -27.56 35.72
C GLN A 8 -29.02 -26.07 35.94
N THR A 9 -27.91 -25.74 36.62
CA THR A 9 -27.39 -24.37 36.77
C THR A 9 -26.03 -24.26 36.08
N LYS A 10 -25.78 -23.15 35.38
CA LYS A 10 -24.52 -22.88 34.73
C LYS A 10 -24.04 -21.47 35.05
N SER A 11 -22.78 -21.36 35.51
CA SER A 11 -22.13 -20.10 35.78
C SER A 11 -21.20 -19.72 34.64
N HIS A 12 -21.13 -18.44 34.34
CA HIS A 12 -20.23 -17.87 33.36
C HIS A 12 -19.40 -16.76 34.00
N GLU A 13 -18.10 -16.88 33.89
CA GLU A 13 -17.16 -15.81 34.30
C GLU A 13 -16.78 -14.98 33.06
N ILE A 14 -16.96 -13.66 33.17
CA ILE A 14 -16.55 -12.70 32.13
C ILE A 14 -15.51 -11.79 32.76
N LYS A 15 -14.27 -11.88 32.30
CA LYS A 15 -13.21 -10.95 32.71
C LYS A 15 -13.44 -9.62 32.00
N LEU A 16 -13.74 -8.58 32.76
CA LEU A 16 -13.83 -7.22 32.23
C LEU A 16 -12.40 -6.68 32.03
N PRO A 17 -12.10 -6.07 30.86
CA PRO A 17 -10.88 -5.29 30.71
C PRO A 17 -10.91 -4.07 31.64
N LYS A 18 -9.86 -3.26 31.65
CA LYS A 18 -9.83 -1.99 32.42
C LYS A 18 -10.95 -1.08 31.91
N TYR A 19 -12.10 -1.14 32.55
CA TYR A 19 -13.33 -0.43 32.19
C TYR A 19 -13.88 0.31 33.41
N ILE A 20 -14.34 1.52 33.17
CA ILE A 20 -15.00 2.38 34.14
C ILE A 20 -16.40 2.69 33.62
N GLY A 21 -17.41 2.39 34.41
CA GLY A 21 -18.79 2.62 34.00
C GLY A 21 -19.76 1.58 34.56
N SER A 22 -20.68 1.12 33.72
CA SER A 22 -21.67 0.10 34.06
C SER A 22 -21.74 -0.96 32.97
N VAL A 23 -21.80 -2.21 33.38
CA VAL A 23 -21.99 -3.36 32.51
C VAL A 23 -23.41 -3.86 32.65
N ARG A 24 -24.16 -3.89 31.56
CA ARG A 24 -25.50 -4.45 31.48
C ARG A 24 -25.40 -5.88 30.98
N THR A 25 -25.64 -6.82 31.87
CA THR A 25 -25.73 -8.25 31.53
C THR A 25 -27.16 -8.57 31.14
N MET A 26 -27.36 -9.12 29.96
CA MET A 26 -28.65 -9.55 29.45
C MET A 26 -28.61 -11.06 29.23
N VAL A 27 -29.62 -11.76 29.72
CA VAL A 27 -29.80 -13.19 29.53
C VAL A 27 -31.15 -13.42 28.83
N VAL A 28 -31.10 -14.17 27.76
CA VAL A 28 -32.30 -14.60 27.02
C VAL A 28 -32.34 -16.12 27.05
N ALA A 29 -33.45 -16.69 27.46
CA ALA A 29 -33.70 -18.11 27.43
C ALA A 29 -34.92 -18.43 26.58
N ALA A 30 -34.89 -19.52 25.81
CA ALA A 30 -35.99 -19.99 24.99
C ALA A 30 -36.03 -21.51 24.96
N ASN A 31 -37.22 -22.07 24.98
CA ASN A 31 -37.52 -23.46 24.68
C ASN A 31 -38.43 -23.50 23.46
N ALA A 32 -37.92 -23.98 22.34
CA ALA A 32 -38.67 -24.01 21.08
C ALA A 32 -39.78 -25.08 21.09
N GLU A 33 -39.64 -26.17 21.85
CA GLU A 33 -40.61 -27.27 21.92
C GLU A 33 -41.86 -26.85 22.70
N GLU A 34 -41.72 -26.06 23.75
CA GLU A 34 -42.81 -25.56 24.59
C GLU A 34 -43.23 -24.13 24.24
N ALA A 35 -42.64 -23.53 23.19
CA ALA A 35 -42.82 -22.13 22.80
C ALA A 35 -42.66 -21.14 23.98
N ALA A 36 -41.82 -21.51 24.96
CA ALA A 36 -41.53 -20.71 26.14
C ALA A 36 -40.26 -19.85 25.93
N TYR A 37 -40.32 -18.60 26.34
CA TYR A 37 -39.15 -17.70 26.31
C TYR A 37 -39.19 -16.73 27.47
N GLY A 38 -38.00 -16.23 27.84
CA GLY A 38 -37.86 -15.24 28.88
C GLY A 38 -36.52 -14.49 28.74
N SER A 39 -36.50 -13.32 29.29
CA SER A 39 -35.27 -12.52 29.37
C SER A 39 -35.17 -11.84 30.72
N THR A 40 -33.96 -11.60 31.15
CA THR A 40 -33.65 -10.78 32.34
C THR A 40 -32.42 -10.00 32.10
N GLU A 41 -32.27 -8.91 32.84
CA GLU A 41 -31.08 -8.07 32.76
C GLU A 41 -30.67 -7.53 34.11
N LYS A 42 -29.38 -7.25 34.26
CA LYS A 42 -28.82 -6.63 35.46
C LYS A 42 -27.71 -5.67 35.06
N THR A 43 -27.79 -4.46 35.55
CA THR A 43 -26.73 -3.47 35.41
C THR A 43 -25.84 -3.54 36.66
N THR A 44 -24.53 -3.68 36.45
CA THR A 44 -23.53 -3.72 37.49
C THR A 44 -22.53 -2.58 37.30
N THR A 45 -22.36 -1.73 38.31
CA THR A 45 -21.37 -0.63 38.27
C THR A 45 -19.96 -1.20 38.42
N VAL A 46 -19.05 -0.77 37.58
CA VAL A 46 -17.62 -1.11 37.58
C VAL A 46 -16.83 0.12 37.99
N LYS A 47 -16.35 0.14 39.22
CA LYS A 47 -15.55 1.24 39.77
C LYS A 47 -14.54 0.73 40.80
N SER A 48 -13.47 1.50 41.01
CA SER A 48 -12.55 1.30 42.13
C SER A 48 -12.35 2.63 42.87
N PRO A 49 -11.81 2.62 44.12
CA PRO A 49 -11.61 3.86 44.91
C PRO A 49 -10.80 4.92 44.18
N LEU A 50 -9.76 4.49 43.46
CA LEU A 50 -8.94 5.33 42.61
C LEU A 50 -8.94 4.77 41.17
N MET A 51 -9.32 5.61 40.20
CA MET A 51 -9.28 5.26 38.78
C MET A 51 -8.61 6.37 38.00
N LEU A 52 -8.09 6.04 36.82
CA LEU A 52 -7.51 6.99 35.90
C LEU A 52 -7.89 6.66 34.45
N LEU A 53 -8.05 7.72 33.65
CA LEU A 53 -8.24 7.63 32.21
C LEU A 53 -7.28 8.62 31.54
N ALA A 54 -6.68 8.23 30.44
CA ALA A 54 -5.80 9.07 29.66
C ALA A 54 -6.17 8.97 28.16
N SER A 55 -6.02 10.09 27.45
CA SER A 55 -6.35 10.16 26.03
C SER A 55 -5.13 10.65 25.24
N LEU A 56 -4.77 9.91 24.22
CA LEU A 56 -3.69 10.24 23.28
C LEU A 56 -4.14 9.95 21.84
N PRO A 57 -3.58 10.64 20.85
CA PRO A 57 -3.69 10.23 19.48
C PRO A 57 -3.18 8.80 19.30
N ARG A 58 -3.81 8.01 18.44
CA ARG A 58 -3.36 6.63 18.14
C ARG A 58 -2.03 6.60 17.40
N LYS A 59 -1.75 7.65 16.64
CA LYS A 59 -0.52 7.83 15.86
C LYS A 59 0.02 9.23 16.13
N ILE A 60 1.33 9.33 16.24
CA ILE A 60 2.05 10.60 16.38
C ILE A 60 3.25 10.61 15.44
N SER A 61 3.69 11.80 15.06
CA SER A 61 4.84 11.96 14.15
C SER A 61 6.10 12.41 14.90
N PRO A 62 7.30 12.12 14.36
CA PRO A 62 8.56 12.63 14.93
C PRO A 62 8.53 14.14 15.13
N SER A 63 9.12 14.61 16.23
CA SER A 63 9.18 16.02 16.67
C SER A 63 7.85 16.66 17.10
N GLU A 64 6.76 15.93 17.12
CA GLU A 64 5.51 16.45 17.68
C GLU A 64 5.60 16.63 19.19
N LYS A 65 4.84 17.58 19.69
CA LYS A 65 4.66 17.84 21.14
C LYS A 65 3.21 17.60 21.49
N VAL A 66 2.98 16.69 22.41
CA VAL A 66 1.65 16.24 22.80
C VAL A 66 1.43 16.57 24.27
N THR A 67 0.32 17.19 24.61
CA THR A 67 -0.10 17.34 26.00
C THR A 67 -1.03 16.18 26.36
N LEU A 68 -0.54 15.30 27.23
CA LEU A 68 -1.27 14.14 27.72
C LEU A 68 -2.20 14.57 28.87
N PRO A 69 -3.52 14.60 28.68
CA PRO A 69 -4.49 14.77 29.77
C PRO A 69 -4.66 13.42 30.49
N VAL A 70 -4.61 13.46 31.82
CA VAL A 70 -4.89 12.34 32.69
C VAL A 70 -6.02 12.71 33.61
N THR A 71 -7.17 12.10 33.43
CA THR A 71 -8.33 12.28 34.30
C THR A 71 -8.23 11.30 35.46
N LEU A 72 -8.32 11.81 36.67
CA LEU A 72 -8.27 11.06 37.94
C LEU A 72 -9.65 11.07 38.59
N PHE A 73 -10.16 9.93 38.96
CA PHE A 73 -11.41 9.76 39.65
C PHE A 73 -11.12 9.25 41.07
N ALA A 74 -11.37 10.10 42.06
CA ALA A 74 -11.43 9.70 43.46
C ALA A 74 -12.89 9.42 43.81
N THR A 75 -13.26 8.15 43.96
CA THR A 75 -14.66 7.75 44.21
C THR A 75 -14.99 7.60 45.68
N GLU A 76 -13.98 7.64 46.58
CA GLU A 76 -14.10 7.47 48.00
C GLU A 76 -13.37 8.57 48.77
N LYS A 77 -13.84 8.87 50.02
CA LYS A 77 -13.32 9.95 50.85
C LYS A 77 -11.90 9.73 51.37
N ASN A 78 -11.40 8.49 51.37
CA ASN A 78 -10.06 8.13 51.79
C ASN A 78 -8.98 8.49 50.73
N ILE A 79 -9.37 8.77 49.47
CA ILE A 79 -8.48 9.23 48.44
C ILE A 79 -8.27 10.75 48.58
N LYS A 80 -7.08 11.15 49.07
CA LYS A 80 -6.77 12.57 49.34
C LYS A 80 -5.68 13.12 48.44
N ASN A 81 -4.50 12.55 48.45
CA ASN A 81 -3.37 12.97 47.62
C ASN A 81 -3.03 11.85 46.64
N VAL A 82 -3.21 12.10 45.35
CA VAL A 82 -2.92 11.15 44.29
C VAL A 82 -1.62 11.56 43.59
N SER A 83 -0.60 10.74 43.74
CA SER A 83 0.63 10.88 42.94
C SER A 83 0.44 10.21 41.58
N VAL A 84 0.62 10.98 40.52
CA VAL A 84 0.54 10.50 39.14
C VAL A 84 1.93 10.50 38.52
N GLN A 85 2.37 9.38 37.98
CA GLN A 85 3.67 9.22 37.32
C GLN A 85 3.50 8.71 35.89
N ILE A 86 4.27 9.27 34.95
CA ILE A 86 4.37 8.82 33.57
C ILE A 86 5.70 8.09 33.38
N LYS A 87 5.64 6.92 32.72
CA LYS A 87 6.81 6.17 32.23
C LYS A 87 6.67 5.95 30.73
N THR A 88 7.77 6.05 30.02
CA THR A 88 7.88 5.92 28.55
C THR A 88 9.01 4.95 28.21
N ASP A 89 8.93 4.27 27.06
CA ASP A 89 9.96 3.32 26.59
C ASP A 89 11.12 3.98 25.83
N GLY A 90 11.06 5.30 25.59
CA GLY A 90 12.18 6.09 25.11
C GLY A 90 12.03 6.73 23.75
N LEU A 91 11.04 6.40 22.92
CA LEU A 91 10.73 7.13 21.68
C LEU A 91 10.10 8.50 21.99
N VAL A 92 9.39 8.58 23.12
CA VAL A 92 8.75 9.78 23.64
C VAL A 92 9.38 10.18 24.97
N LYS A 93 9.61 11.47 25.18
CA LYS A 93 10.17 12.01 26.43
C LYS A 93 9.14 12.87 27.14
N VAL A 94 9.07 12.77 28.45
CA VAL A 94 8.29 13.68 29.28
C VAL A 94 9.09 14.98 29.45
N ILE A 95 8.49 16.11 29.07
CA ILE A 95 9.08 17.43 29.24
C ILE A 95 8.66 18.02 30.57
N GLY A 96 9.64 18.33 31.41
CA GLY A 96 9.40 18.78 32.78
C GLY A 96 9.27 17.65 33.78
N LYS A 97 8.29 17.74 34.72
CA LYS A 97 8.12 16.75 35.78
C LYS A 97 7.33 15.53 35.27
N ALA A 98 7.92 14.35 35.37
CA ALA A 98 7.25 13.08 35.04
C ALA A 98 6.30 12.61 36.17
N SER A 99 6.19 13.35 37.28
CA SER A 99 5.29 13.06 38.38
C SER A 99 4.64 14.36 38.90
N GLN A 100 3.36 14.28 39.23
CA GLN A 100 2.57 15.36 39.84
C GLN A 100 1.71 14.81 40.97
N VAL A 101 1.36 15.65 41.94
CA VAL A 101 0.43 15.32 43.02
C VAL A 101 -0.85 16.13 42.84
N VAL A 102 -1.98 15.44 42.80
CA VAL A 102 -3.32 16.04 42.74
C VAL A 102 -4.06 15.77 44.03
N SER A 103 -4.51 16.84 44.70
CA SER A 103 -5.19 16.74 45.99
C SER A 103 -6.72 16.75 45.82
N PHE A 104 -7.38 15.87 46.60
CA PHE A 104 -8.83 15.74 46.68
C PHE A 104 -9.30 16.04 48.08
N THR A 105 -10.30 16.86 48.25
CA THR A 105 -10.96 17.16 49.54
C THR A 105 -12.21 16.31 49.75
N GLN A 106 -12.79 15.84 48.64
CA GLN A 106 -13.97 14.98 48.58
C GLN A 106 -13.90 14.10 47.35
N PRO A 107 -14.74 13.07 47.23
CA PRO A 107 -14.88 12.34 45.94
C PRO A 107 -15.17 13.29 44.79
N ASP A 108 -14.33 13.24 43.75
CA ASP A 108 -14.34 14.20 42.63
C ASP A 108 -13.54 13.68 41.45
N GLU A 109 -13.63 14.40 40.34
CA GLU A 109 -12.83 14.22 39.15
C GLU A 109 -11.87 15.40 38.97
N LYS A 110 -10.58 15.11 38.74
CA LYS A 110 -9.57 16.14 38.45
C LYS A 110 -8.61 15.71 37.33
N MET A 111 -8.07 16.70 36.65
CA MET A 111 -7.14 16.48 35.55
C MET A 111 -5.71 16.86 35.91
N ALA A 112 -4.76 16.02 35.49
CA ALA A 112 -3.34 16.33 35.44
C ALA A 112 -2.89 16.37 33.97
N TYR A 113 -1.93 17.23 33.66
CA TYR A 113 -1.42 17.40 32.30
C TYR A 113 0.08 17.15 32.27
N PHE A 114 0.55 16.36 31.29
CA PHE A 114 1.95 16.10 31.08
C PHE A 114 2.34 16.43 29.64
N ASN A 115 3.43 17.15 29.46
CA ASN A 115 3.93 17.47 28.14
C ASN A 115 4.90 16.39 27.66
N LEU A 116 4.64 15.87 26.49
CA LEU A 116 5.43 14.82 25.83
C LEU A 116 6.08 15.39 24.58
N GLU A 117 7.30 14.99 24.25
CA GLU A 117 7.98 15.31 23.01
C GLU A 117 8.44 14.04 22.31
N VAL A 118 8.09 13.90 21.05
CA VAL A 118 8.42 12.74 20.22
C VAL A 118 9.82 12.91 19.67
N GLY A 119 10.67 11.89 19.82
CA GLY A 119 12.02 11.86 19.25
C GLY A 119 12.00 11.79 17.71
N GLN A 120 13.19 11.94 17.09
CA GLN A 120 13.41 11.77 15.65
C GLN A 120 13.51 10.28 15.25
N VAL A 121 12.54 9.48 15.67
CA VAL A 121 12.53 8.02 15.52
C VAL A 121 11.15 7.55 15.13
N THR A 122 11.04 6.31 14.68
CA THR A 122 9.76 5.64 14.37
C THR A 122 9.68 4.31 15.11
N GLY A 123 8.49 3.88 15.46
CA GLY A 123 8.26 2.63 16.20
C GLY A 123 6.99 2.66 17.02
N ILE A 124 6.84 1.70 17.93
CA ILE A 124 5.74 1.65 18.90
C ILE A 124 6.27 2.13 20.25
N GLU A 125 5.64 3.14 20.81
CA GLU A 125 5.92 3.64 22.16
C GLU A 125 4.89 3.12 23.14
N LYS A 126 5.35 2.61 24.28
CA LYS A 126 4.49 2.25 25.41
C LYS A 126 4.55 3.33 26.48
N ILE A 127 3.40 3.90 26.78
CA ILE A 127 3.26 4.90 27.81
C ILE A 127 2.46 4.28 28.96
N GLN A 128 3.08 4.22 30.14
CA GLN A 128 2.45 3.75 31.36
C GLN A 128 2.18 4.92 32.28
N ILE A 129 0.92 5.06 32.71
CA ILE A 129 0.46 6.07 33.65
C ILE A 129 0.10 5.36 34.94
N ILE A 130 0.72 5.78 36.06
CA ILE A 130 0.54 5.17 37.38
C ILE A 130 0.00 6.23 38.34
N ALA A 131 -1.17 6.00 38.89
CA ALA A 131 -1.74 6.83 39.96
C ALA A 131 -1.73 6.04 41.27
N THR A 132 -1.28 6.66 42.38
CA THR A 132 -1.22 6.05 43.69
C THR A 132 -1.75 6.99 44.76
N SER A 133 -2.52 6.46 45.74
CA SER A 133 -2.97 7.17 46.92
C SER A 133 -3.09 6.19 48.10
N GLY A 134 -2.17 6.26 49.07
CA GLY A 134 -2.06 5.29 50.15
C GLY A 134 -1.83 3.87 49.61
N LYS A 135 -2.76 2.96 49.83
CA LYS A 135 -2.71 1.57 49.34
C LYS A 135 -3.33 1.40 47.94
N GLU A 136 -4.07 2.40 47.51
CA GLU A 136 -4.76 2.35 46.20
C GLU A 136 -3.81 2.67 45.08
N LYS A 137 -3.88 1.86 44.00
CA LYS A 137 -3.06 2.01 42.80
C LYS A 137 -3.90 1.74 41.57
N SER A 138 -3.85 2.67 40.63
CA SER A 138 -4.41 2.52 39.29
C SER A 138 -3.31 2.66 38.22
N VAL A 139 -3.33 1.79 37.22
CA VAL A 139 -2.34 1.78 36.14
C VAL A 139 -3.08 1.75 34.81
N TYR A 140 -2.69 2.65 33.90
CA TYR A 140 -3.17 2.69 32.52
C TYR A 140 -1.97 2.58 31.59
N GLU A 141 -2.08 1.72 30.59
CA GLU A 141 -1.06 1.54 29.56
C GLU A 141 -1.67 1.79 28.21
N VAL A 142 -0.95 2.51 27.36
CA VAL A 142 -1.33 2.78 26.00
C VAL A 142 -0.12 2.60 25.07
N GLU A 143 -0.34 1.96 23.94
CA GLU A 143 0.61 1.89 22.85
C GLU A 143 0.25 2.96 21.82
N VAL A 144 1.26 3.69 21.37
CA VAL A 144 1.12 4.77 20.38
C VAL A 144 2.11 4.51 19.24
N ASP A 145 1.61 4.50 18.02
CA ASP A 145 2.45 4.38 16.83
C ASP A 145 3.15 5.71 16.54
N VAL A 146 4.48 5.72 16.59
CA VAL A 146 5.31 6.84 16.12
C VAL A 146 5.60 6.63 14.64
N ILE A 147 4.92 7.36 13.76
CA ILE A 147 4.98 7.18 12.31
C ILE A 147 5.40 8.48 11.63
N ASN A 148 6.39 8.39 10.77
CA ASN A 148 6.69 9.50 9.87
C ASN A 148 5.74 9.46 8.66
N PRO A 149 4.95 10.50 8.39
CA PRO A 149 3.99 10.52 7.30
C PRO A 149 4.62 10.68 5.91
N ASN A 150 5.93 11.01 5.84
CA ASN A 150 6.63 11.16 4.57
C ASN A 150 6.78 9.81 3.85
N PRO A 151 6.78 9.80 2.51
CA PRO A 151 7.00 8.59 1.74
C PRO A 151 8.44 8.09 1.90
N VAL A 152 8.61 6.77 1.70
CA VAL A 152 9.96 6.20 1.58
C VAL A 152 10.63 6.74 0.32
N THR A 153 11.83 7.24 0.48
CA THR A 153 12.70 7.71 -0.60
C THR A 153 13.83 6.72 -0.80
N ASN A 154 14.21 6.47 -2.06
CA ASN A 154 15.31 5.59 -2.41
C ASN A 154 16.40 6.37 -3.16
N THR A 155 17.66 6.04 -2.88
CA THR A 155 18.83 6.48 -3.65
C THR A 155 19.58 5.25 -4.16
N PHE A 156 20.24 5.38 -5.31
CA PHE A 156 20.88 4.27 -6.01
C PHE A 156 22.33 4.62 -6.31
N SER A 157 23.19 3.59 -6.18
CA SER A 157 24.57 3.68 -6.59
C SER A 157 24.93 2.44 -7.37
N ASP A 158 25.28 2.60 -8.65
CA ASP A 158 25.61 1.53 -9.57
C ASP A 158 27.13 1.41 -9.76
N TYR A 159 27.59 0.16 -9.79
CA TYR A 159 29.01 -0.15 -9.96
C TYR A 159 29.16 -1.37 -10.85
N VAL A 160 30.31 -1.45 -11.49
CA VAL A 160 30.76 -2.65 -12.19
C VAL A 160 31.90 -3.26 -11.39
N LEU A 161 31.84 -4.56 -11.16
CA LEU A 161 32.87 -5.36 -10.52
C LEU A 161 33.47 -6.30 -11.58
N LYS A 162 34.68 -6.00 -12.00
CA LYS A 162 35.37 -6.77 -13.05
C LYS A 162 35.77 -8.18 -12.56
N ALA A 163 36.18 -9.02 -13.49
CA ALA A 163 36.76 -10.32 -13.18
C ALA A 163 37.93 -10.18 -12.20
N ASN A 164 37.94 -11.00 -11.16
CA ASN A 164 39.00 -11.05 -10.12
C ASN A 164 39.27 -9.71 -9.37
N GLU A 165 38.32 -8.77 -9.43
CA GLU A 165 38.43 -7.47 -8.75
C GLU A 165 37.95 -7.53 -7.30
N THR A 166 38.62 -6.76 -6.42
CA THR A 166 38.14 -6.43 -5.07
C THR A 166 37.82 -4.94 -5.03
N LYS A 167 36.61 -4.60 -4.57
CA LYS A 167 36.12 -3.23 -4.57
C LYS A 167 35.43 -2.85 -3.25
N SER A 168 35.80 -1.70 -2.69
CA SER A 168 35.12 -1.10 -1.54
C SER A 168 34.04 -0.15 -2.01
N LEU A 169 32.86 -0.26 -1.45
CA LEU A 169 31.69 0.56 -1.78
C LEU A 169 31.19 1.25 -0.52
N ASN A 170 30.90 2.55 -0.61
CA ASN A 170 30.46 3.36 0.53
C ASN A 170 29.18 4.11 0.19
N TRP A 171 28.32 4.30 1.21
CA TRP A 171 27.10 5.11 1.11
C TRP A 171 26.79 5.78 2.44
N LYS A 172 25.91 6.79 2.44
CA LYS A 172 25.46 7.50 3.63
C LYS A 172 23.94 7.40 3.76
N THR A 173 23.44 7.09 4.95
CA THR A 173 22.01 7.14 5.25
C THR A 173 21.51 8.57 5.29
N PHE A 174 20.22 8.77 4.93
CA PHE A 174 19.57 10.08 4.85
C PHE A 174 18.21 10.14 5.55
N GLY A 175 17.63 9.00 5.87
CA GLY A 175 16.34 8.92 6.53
C GLY A 175 16.44 9.08 8.05
N VAL A 176 15.28 9.30 8.70
CA VAL A 176 15.19 9.30 10.17
C VAL A 176 15.66 7.98 10.74
N ALA A 177 16.14 7.99 11.97
CA ALA A 177 16.60 6.78 12.67
C ALA A 177 15.49 5.71 12.67
N GLY A 178 15.86 4.45 12.40
CA GLY A 178 14.93 3.34 12.30
C GLY A 178 14.27 3.17 10.92
N SER A 179 14.28 4.19 10.04
CA SER A 179 13.70 4.11 8.69
C SER A 179 14.70 3.68 7.61
N ASN A 180 15.99 3.75 7.91
CA ASN A 180 17.04 3.49 6.92
C ASN A 180 17.19 1.99 6.66
N LYS A 181 17.24 1.62 5.38
CA LYS A 181 17.52 0.26 4.91
C LYS A 181 18.50 0.34 3.74
N ALA A 182 19.34 -0.66 3.59
CA ALA A 182 20.16 -0.80 2.41
C ALA A 182 20.12 -2.24 1.90
N ILE A 183 20.01 -2.37 0.59
CA ILE A 183 20.02 -3.65 -0.11
C ILE A 183 21.13 -3.58 -1.15
N ILE A 184 21.94 -4.61 -1.24
CA ILE A 184 22.82 -4.82 -2.37
C ILE A 184 22.19 -5.80 -3.34
N GLU A 185 22.18 -5.44 -4.61
CA GLU A 185 21.84 -6.30 -5.72
C GLU A 185 23.11 -6.59 -6.53
N ILE A 186 23.40 -7.87 -6.75
CA ILE A 186 24.56 -8.36 -7.51
C ILE A 186 24.02 -9.19 -8.66
N SER A 187 24.35 -8.83 -9.90
CA SER A 187 23.82 -9.45 -11.10
C SER A 187 24.92 -9.90 -12.06
N SER A 188 24.73 -11.04 -12.70
CA SER A 188 25.55 -11.50 -13.83
C SER A 188 25.07 -10.96 -15.19
N MET A 189 24.04 -10.13 -15.19
CA MET A 189 23.47 -9.41 -16.34
C MET A 189 23.41 -7.91 -16.05
N PRO A 190 23.36 -7.03 -17.07
CA PRO A 190 23.15 -5.61 -16.85
C PRO A 190 21.97 -5.37 -15.91
N THR A 191 22.16 -4.48 -14.95
CA THR A 191 21.25 -4.27 -13.83
C THR A 191 19.81 -4.00 -14.27
N ILE A 192 18.91 -4.80 -13.76
CA ILE A 192 17.47 -4.57 -13.75
C ILE A 192 17.12 -4.24 -12.31
N ASP A 193 16.57 -3.07 -12.05
CA ASP A 193 16.23 -2.69 -10.68
C ASP A 193 14.95 -3.41 -10.19
N PHE A 194 15.07 -4.71 -9.98
CA PHE A 194 13.97 -5.49 -9.41
C PHE A 194 13.61 -5.01 -8.01
N GLY A 195 14.62 -4.69 -7.19
CA GLY A 195 14.40 -4.37 -5.78
C GLY A 195 13.59 -3.10 -5.58
N ARG A 196 13.93 -2.04 -6.29
CA ARG A 196 13.23 -0.76 -6.22
C ARG A 196 11.78 -0.87 -6.68
N ARG A 197 11.59 -1.40 -7.87
CA ARG A 197 10.27 -1.52 -8.49
C ARG A 197 9.37 -2.47 -7.70
N LEU A 198 9.93 -3.54 -7.18
CA LEU A 198 9.19 -4.49 -6.36
C LEU A 198 8.79 -3.89 -5.00
N ASN A 199 9.71 -3.18 -4.32
CA ASN A 199 9.41 -2.49 -3.07
C ASN A 199 8.30 -1.44 -3.26
N TYR A 200 8.29 -0.74 -4.39
CA TYR A 200 7.21 0.19 -4.73
C TYR A 200 5.86 -0.53 -4.84
N LEU A 201 5.79 -1.66 -5.55
CA LEU A 201 4.56 -2.42 -5.71
C LEU A 201 4.04 -2.99 -4.38
N ILE A 202 4.93 -3.52 -3.52
CA ILE A 202 4.56 -4.07 -2.21
C ILE A 202 4.06 -2.98 -1.26
N GLN A 203 4.56 -1.76 -1.40
CA GLN A 203 4.19 -0.63 -0.56
C GLN A 203 2.96 0.13 -1.07
N TYR A 204 2.58 -0.08 -2.34
CA TYR A 204 1.40 0.59 -2.90
C TYR A 204 0.13 0.03 -2.26
N PRO A 205 -0.61 0.88 -1.56
CA PRO A 205 -1.44 0.36 -0.49
C PRO A 205 -2.74 -0.26 -0.94
N HIS A 206 -3.23 -0.22 -2.18
CA HIS A 206 -4.50 -0.82 -2.26
C HIS A 206 -5.41 -0.50 -3.38
N GLY A 207 -6.38 -1.20 -3.55
CA GLY A 207 -7.64 -0.86 -3.88
C GLY A 207 -8.24 -1.56 -5.08
N CYS A 208 -8.04 -1.18 -6.32
CA CYS A 208 -8.72 -1.79 -7.46
C CYS A 208 -8.14 -3.17 -7.82
N VAL A 209 -8.86 -3.88 -8.68
CA VAL A 209 -8.46 -5.20 -9.18
C VAL A 209 -7.07 -5.16 -9.84
N GLU A 210 -6.76 -4.08 -10.56
CA GLU A 210 -5.47 -3.89 -11.21
C GLU A 210 -4.32 -3.76 -10.20
N GLN A 211 -4.45 -2.88 -9.22
CA GLN A 211 -3.43 -2.65 -8.20
C GLN A 211 -3.17 -3.89 -7.34
N THR A 212 -4.24 -4.58 -6.95
CA THR A 212 -4.15 -5.84 -6.21
C THR A 212 -3.39 -6.87 -7.03
N THR A 213 -3.69 -7.00 -8.33
CA THR A 213 -2.99 -7.93 -9.23
C THR A 213 -1.52 -7.53 -9.40
N SER A 214 -1.24 -6.26 -9.66
CA SER A 214 0.12 -5.74 -9.90
C SER A 214 1.04 -5.91 -8.69
N SER A 215 0.51 -5.85 -7.47
CA SER A 215 1.30 -6.05 -6.26
C SER A 215 1.83 -7.48 -6.09
N VAL A 216 1.13 -8.48 -6.62
CA VAL A 216 1.46 -9.89 -6.40
C VAL A 216 1.95 -10.63 -7.65
N PHE A 217 1.62 -10.15 -8.84
CA PHE A 217 1.93 -10.85 -10.09
C PHE A 217 3.45 -11.10 -10.28
N PRO A 218 4.34 -10.09 -10.17
CA PRO A 218 5.77 -10.32 -10.37
C PRO A 218 6.36 -11.24 -9.30
N GLN A 219 5.77 -11.30 -8.12
CA GLN A 219 6.25 -12.13 -7.02
C GLN A 219 6.24 -13.63 -7.34
N LEU A 220 5.36 -14.10 -8.24
CA LEU A 220 5.31 -15.48 -8.70
C LEU A 220 6.62 -15.97 -9.33
N TYR A 221 7.40 -15.04 -9.89
CA TYR A 221 8.59 -15.38 -10.68
C TYR A 221 9.91 -14.95 -10.04
N LEU A 222 9.85 -14.23 -8.92
CA LEU A 222 11.06 -13.73 -8.28
C LEU A 222 12.02 -14.84 -7.89
N ASN A 223 11.51 -15.97 -7.38
CA ASN A 223 12.34 -17.11 -7.02
C ASN A 223 13.00 -17.79 -8.23
N ASP A 224 12.53 -17.55 -9.45
CA ASP A 224 13.18 -18.08 -10.66
C ASP A 224 14.46 -17.31 -11.01
N VAL A 225 14.53 -16.04 -10.64
CA VAL A 225 15.58 -15.09 -11.05
C VAL A 225 16.48 -14.68 -9.89
N LEU A 226 15.88 -14.44 -8.71
CA LEU A 226 16.55 -13.97 -7.51
C LEU A 226 16.93 -15.14 -6.59
N ASP A 227 18.09 -15.02 -5.97
CA ASP A 227 18.48 -15.88 -4.84
C ASP A 227 17.89 -15.29 -3.55
N LEU A 228 16.72 -15.80 -3.16
CA LEU A 228 15.94 -15.31 -2.04
C LEU A 228 16.23 -16.12 -0.78
N ASP A 229 16.34 -15.44 0.35
CA ASP A 229 16.36 -16.05 1.68
C ASP A 229 14.99 -16.66 2.05
N THR A 230 14.98 -17.47 3.11
CA THR A 230 13.76 -18.17 3.58
C THR A 230 12.66 -17.18 3.99
N THR A 231 13.02 -16.08 4.65
CA THR A 231 12.07 -15.07 5.13
C THR A 231 11.36 -14.39 3.95
N LYS A 232 12.10 -14.01 2.91
CA LYS A 232 11.50 -13.44 1.69
C LYS A 232 10.61 -14.44 0.96
N LYS A 233 11.02 -15.72 0.87
CA LYS A 233 10.17 -16.76 0.27
C LYS A 233 8.85 -16.92 1.01
N GLN A 234 8.88 -16.94 2.35
CA GLN A 234 7.66 -17.00 3.18
C GLN A 234 6.79 -15.75 3.01
N SER A 235 7.39 -14.56 2.95
CA SER A 235 6.69 -13.31 2.70
C SER A 235 5.98 -13.30 1.35
N ILE A 236 6.65 -13.76 0.28
CA ILE A 236 6.06 -13.91 -1.06
C ILE A 236 4.87 -14.86 -1.01
N GLN A 237 5.03 -16.03 -0.37
CA GLN A 237 3.96 -17.01 -0.24
C GLN A 237 2.72 -16.39 0.44
N LYS A 238 2.93 -15.67 1.55
CA LYS A 238 1.86 -14.97 2.27
C LYS A 238 1.18 -13.90 1.40
N ASN A 239 1.98 -13.07 0.72
CA ASN A 239 1.47 -11.97 -0.11
C ASN A 239 0.64 -12.50 -1.29
N VAL A 240 1.16 -13.50 -2.01
CA VAL A 240 0.46 -14.10 -3.15
C VAL A 240 -0.84 -14.74 -2.70
N THR A 241 -0.84 -15.49 -1.59
CA THR A 241 -2.05 -16.11 -1.04
C THR A 241 -3.09 -15.05 -0.65
N ALA A 242 -2.67 -13.98 0.03
CA ALA A 242 -3.56 -12.87 0.39
C ALA A 242 -4.11 -12.15 -0.86
N GLY A 243 -3.28 -11.96 -1.89
CA GLY A 243 -3.72 -11.39 -3.17
C GLY A 243 -4.77 -12.23 -3.87
N ILE A 244 -4.58 -13.56 -3.91
CA ILE A 244 -5.57 -14.50 -4.48
C ILE A 244 -6.91 -14.41 -3.74
N GLN A 245 -6.87 -14.42 -2.40
CA GLN A 245 -8.08 -14.31 -1.57
C GLN A 245 -8.80 -12.98 -1.81
N LYS A 246 -8.04 -11.88 -1.84
CA LYS A 246 -8.60 -10.56 -2.09
C LYS A 246 -9.21 -10.44 -3.48
N LEU A 247 -8.57 -10.98 -4.51
CA LEU A 247 -9.11 -10.99 -5.88
C LEU A 247 -10.42 -11.78 -5.97
N GLY A 248 -10.62 -12.79 -5.15
CA GLY A 248 -11.90 -13.49 -5.06
C GLY A 248 -13.11 -12.57 -4.78
N ASN A 249 -12.88 -11.45 -4.05
CA ASN A 249 -13.94 -10.50 -3.73
C ASN A 249 -14.31 -9.55 -4.89
N PHE A 250 -13.53 -9.53 -5.95
CA PHE A 250 -13.83 -8.75 -7.15
C PHE A 250 -14.56 -9.58 -8.21
N GLN A 251 -14.56 -10.93 -8.08
CA GLN A 251 -15.23 -11.78 -9.05
C GLN A 251 -16.74 -11.68 -8.91
N LEU A 252 -17.40 -11.28 -10.00
CA LEU A 252 -18.84 -11.19 -10.09
C LEU A 252 -19.48 -12.58 -10.32
N PRO A 253 -20.77 -12.74 -10.04
CA PRO A 253 -21.50 -14.00 -10.28
C PRO A 253 -21.38 -14.51 -11.72
N ASN A 254 -21.25 -13.60 -12.71
CA ASN A 254 -21.09 -13.93 -14.13
C ASN A 254 -19.67 -14.40 -14.49
N GLY A 255 -18.71 -14.32 -13.59
CA GLY A 255 -17.31 -14.73 -13.77
C GLY A 255 -16.33 -13.63 -14.17
N GLY A 256 -16.79 -12.43 -14.53
CA GLY A 256 -15.95 -11.25 -14.74
C GLY A 256 -15.48 -10.64 -13.42
N PHE A 257 -14.49 -9.74 -13.49
CA PHE A 257 -14.01 -8.99 -12.33
C PHE A 257 -14.45 -7.54 -12.40
N SER A 258 -15.00 -7.02 -11.32
CA SER A 258 -15.26 -5.59 -11.17
C SER A 258 -13.96 -4.82 -10.97
N TYR A 259 -13.94 -3.53 -11.33
CA TYR A 259 -12.76 -2.69 -11.10
C TYR A 259 -12.56 -2.38 -9.61
N TRP A 260 -13.64 -1.98 -8.93
CA TRP A 260 -13.68 -1.80 -7.48
C TRP A 260 -14.53 -2.87 -6.83
N GLN A 261 -14.17 -3.23 -5.60
CA GLN A 261 -14.97 -4.14 -4.78
C GLN A 261 -16.36 -3.56 -4.54
N GLY A 262 -17.41 -4.36 -4.78
CA GLY A 262 -18.81 -3.91 -4.64
C GLY A 262 -19.43 -3.32 -5.91
N ASN A 263 -18.66 -3.06 -6.98
CA ASN A 263 -19.23 -2.71 -8.27
C ASN A 263 -19.92 -3.93 -8.91
N THR A 264 -20.95 -3.69 -9.69
CA THR A 264 -21.76 -4.74 -10.34
C THR A 264 -21.38 -5.01 -11.80
N THR A 265 -20.54 -4.15 -12.38
CA THR A 265 -20.09 -4.24 -13.78
C THR A 265 -18.68 -4.79 -13.84
N ALA A 266 -18.44 -5.73 -14.76
CA ALA A 266 -17.12 -6.27 -14.99
C ALA A 266 -16.26 -5.28 -15.81
N ASP A 267 -14.99 -5.16 -15.43
CA ASP A 267 -13.96 -4.47 -16.19
C ASP A 267 -13.25 -5.43 -17.14
N ASP A 268 -13.22 -5.13 -18.42
CA ASP A 268 -12.69 -6.02 -19.46
C ASP A 268 -11.19 -6.29 -19.31
N TRP A 269 -10.42 -5.24 -19.04
CA TRP A 269 -8.99 -5.37 -18.86
C TRP A 269 -8.64 -6.03 -17.53
N GLY A 270 -9.21 -5.55 -16.44
CA GLY A 270 -9.01 -6.10 -15.09
C GLY A 270 -9.40 -7.57 -15.00
N THR A 271 -10.48 -7.98 -15.68
CA THR A 271 -10.89 -9.38 -15.78
C THR A 271 -9.81 -10.24 -16.46
N SER A 272 -9.21 -9.75 -17.54
CA SER A 272 -8.13 -10.47 -18.24
C SER A 272 -6.82 -10.46 -17.43
N TYR A 273 -6.48 -9.35 -16.81
CA TYR A 273 -5.24 -9.18 -16.07
C TYR A 273 -5.22 -9.99 -14.76
N ALA A 274 -6.28 -9.90 -13.96
CA ALA A 274 -6.43 -10.71 -12.76
C ALA A 274 -6.50 -12.20 -13.09
N GLY A 275 -7.25 -12.57 -14.14
CA GLY A 275 -7.30 -13.94 -14.64
C GLY A 275 -5.93 -14.47 -15.06
N HIS A 276 -5.13 -13.67 -15.77
CA HIS A 276 -3.76 -14.02 -16.15
C HIS A 276 -2.91 -14.36 -14.91
N PHE A 277 -2.91 -13.47 -13.91
CA PHE A 277 -2.19 -13.72 -12.66
C PHE A 277 -2.66 -15.01 -11.98
N LEU A 278 -3.97 -15.21 -11.83
CA LEU A 278 -4.51 -16.37 -11.14
C LEU A 278 -4.17 -17.69 -11.86
N ILE A 279 -4.19 -17.71 -13.19
CA ILE A 279 -3.77 -18.87 -13.98
C ILE A 279 -2.28 -19.17 -13.79
N GLU A 280 -1.44 -18.14 -13.80
CA GLU A 280 0.00 -18.31 -13.57
C GLU A 280 0.29 -18.72 -12.11
N ALA A 281 -0.50 -18.25 -11.14
CA ALA A 281 -0.43 -18.68 -9.74
C ALA A 281 -0.79 -20.15 -9.58
N GLU A 282 -1.86 -20.62 -10.25
CA GLU A 282 -2.23 -22.05 -10.28
C GLU A 282 -1.10 -22.91 -10.83
N LYS A 283 -0.46 -22.51 -11.93
CA LYS A 283 0.71 -23.20 -12.50
C LYS A 283 1.91 -23.25 -11.55
N LYS A 284 2.01 -22.31 -10.61
CA LYS A 284 3.02 -22.27 -9.55
C LYS A 284 2.62 -23.03 -8.28
N GLY A 285 1.45 -23.69 -8.28
CA GLY A 285 0.99 -24.53 -7.18
C GLY A 285 0.13 -23.81 -6.13
N TYR A 286 -0.31 -22.57 -6.38
CA TYR A 286 -1.23 -21.88 -5.48
C TYR A 286 -2.67 -22.37 -5.70
N VAL A 287 -3.43 -22.44 -4.61
CA VAL A 287 -4.84 -22.82 -4.64
C VAL A 287 -5.70 -21.61 -5.01
N LEU A 288 -6.55 -21.78 -6.02
CA LEU A 288 -7.49 -20.76 -6.45
C LEU A 288 -8.85 -20.89 -5.72
N PRO A 289 -9.64 -19.82 -5.65
CA PRO A 289 -11.02 -19.89 -5.16
C PRO A 289 -11.86 -20.91 -5.92
N VAL A 290 -12.78 -21.56 -5.21
CA VAL A 290 -13.66 -22.59 -5.78
C VAL A 290 -14.47 -22.03 -6.97
N ASN A 291 -14.52 -22.79 -8.07
CA ASN A 291 -15.22 -22.42 -9.31
C ASN A 291 -14.70 -21.14 -10.01
N PHE A 292 -13.61 -20.53 -9.51
CA PHE A 292 -13.05 -19.34 -10.15
C PHE A 292 -12.80 -19.56 -11.63
N LYS A 293 -11.99 -20.55 -11.97
CA LYS A 293 -11.48 -20.78 -13.33
C LYS A 293 -12.61 -21.10 -14.32
N SER A 294 -13.56 -21.94 -13.94
CA SER A 294 -14.66 -22.32 -14.82
C SER A 294 -15.59 -21.13 -15.13
N LYS A 295 -15.97 -20.35 -14.12
CA LYS A 295 -16.77 -19.13 -14.32
C LYS A 295 -16.05 -18.10 -15.16
N TRP A 296 -14.76 -17.87 -14.87
CA TRP A 296 -13.94 -16.93 -15.60
C TRP A 296 -13.76 -17.31 -17.08
N ILE A 297 -13.46 -18.58 -17.39
CA ILE A 297 -13.36 -19.08 -18.77
C ILE A 297 -14.70 -18.89 -19.51
N SER A 298 -15.82 -19.27 -18.91
CA SER A 298 -17.14 -19.12 -19.51
C SER A 298 -17.46 -17.65 -19.83
N TYR A 299 -17.15 -16.75 -18.90
CA TYR A 299 -17.30 -15.31 -19.09
C TYR A 299 -16.43 -14.80 -20.25
N GLN A 300 -15.15 -15.12 -20.24
CA GLN A 300 -14.20 -14.67 -21.27
C GLN A 300 -14.55 -15.19 -22.66
N GLN A 301 -14.98 -16.45 -22.78
CA GLN A 301 -15.45 -17.02 -24.05
C GLN A 301 -16.74 -16.32 -24.57
N LYS A 302 -17.69 -16.04 -23.66
CA LYS A 302 -18.89 -15.28 -24.01
C LYS A 302 -18.53 -13.90 -24.55
N MET A 303 -17.69 -13.15 -23.82
CA MET A 303 -17.27 -11.81 -24.23
C MET A 303 -16.43 -11.81 -25.51
N ALA A 304 -15.58 -12.84 -25.69
CA ALA A 304 -14.81 -13.00 -26.92
C ALA A 304 -15.72 -13.15 -28.14
N LYS A 305 -16.79 -13.95 -28.03
CA LYS A 305 -17.78 -14.17 -29.12
C LYS A 305 -18.63 -12.94 -29.40
N GLN A 306 -19.00 -12.20 -28.38
CA GLN A 306 -19.86 -11.00 -28.48
C GLN A 306 -19.11 -9.75 -28.95
N TRP A 307 -17.76 -9.75 -28.89
CA TRP A 307 -16.95 -8.60 -29.20
C TRP A 307 -17.25 -8.03 -30.60
N ARG A 308 -17.31 -6.70 -30.69
CA ARG A 308 -17.38 -5.91 -31.91
C ARG A 308 -16.28 -4.85 -31.86
N PHE A 309 -15.63 -4.58 -32.97
CA PHE A 309 -14.58 -3.59 -33.04
C PHE A 309 -15.13 -2.17 -32.95
N GLU A 310 -14.62 -1.41 -31.99
CA GLU A 310 -14.93 0.00 -31.76
C GLU A 310 -13.62 0.77 -31.71
N SER A 311 -13.23 1.33 -32.87
CA SER A 311 -11.91 1.97 -33.04
C SER A 311 -11.68 3.14 -32.10
N GLN A 312 -12.73 3.90 -31.74
CA GLN A 312 -12.67 5.04 -30.84
C GLN A 312 -12.27 4.66 -29.41
N TYR A 313 -12.59 3.43 -28.96
CA TYR A 313 -12.25 2.94 -27.62
C TYR A 313 -11.07 1.98 -27.61
N ARG A 314 -10.45 1.70 -28.76
CA ARG A 314 -9.33 0.75 -28.87
C ARG A 314 -9.60 -0.58 -28.16
N ASN A 315 -10.85 -1.07 -28.21
CA ASN A 315 -11.28 -2.28 -27.52
C ASN A 315 -10.68 -3.57 -28.11
N ASP A 316 -9.95 -3.45 -29.21
CA ASP A 316 -9.13 -4.50 -29.81
C ASP A 316 -8.02 -4.99 -28.86
N GLN A 317 -7.44 -4.10 -28.04
CA GLN A 317 -6.41 -4.48 -27.07
C GLN A 317 -6.97 -5.39 -25.97
N ALA A 318 -8.14 -5.04 -25.41
CA ALA A 318 -8.81 -5.86 -24.41
C ALA A 318 -9.22 -7.23 -25.02
N GLN A 319 -9.69 -7.26 -26.27
CA GLN A 319 -10.02 -8.49 -26.96
C GLN A 319 -8.78 -9.37 -27.21
N ALA A 320 -7.68 -8.79 -27.66
CA ALA A 320 -6.44 -9.52 -27.89
C ALA A 320 -5.90 -10.13 -26.57
N TYR A 321 -5.98 -9.37 -25.47
CA TYR A 321 -5.54 -9.87 -24.16
C TYR A 321 -6.47 -10.97 -23.63
N ARG A 322 -7.78 -10.85 -23.80
CA ARG A 322 -8.76 -11.89 -23.50
C ARG A 322 -8.44 -13.19 -24.24
N LEU A 323 -8.20 -13.11 -25.54
CA LEU A 323 -7.87 -14.29 -26.36
C LEU A 323 -6.53 -14.92 -25.98
N TYR A 324 -5.55 -14.10 -25.64
CA TYR A 324 -4.27 -14.59 -25.09
C TYR A 324 -4.48 -15.36 -23.78
N THR A 325 -5.25 -14.81 -22.84
CA THR A 325 -5.48 -15.49 -21.56
C THR A 325 -6.32 -16.76 -21.71
N LEU A 326 -7.27 -16.80 -22.61
CA LEU A 326 -7.98 -18.04 -22.96
C LEU A 326 -7.05 -19.09 -23.56
N ALA A 327 -6.15 -18.70 -24.45
CA ALA A 327 -5.12 -19.61 -25.01
C ALA A 327 -4.18 -20.14 -23.89
N LEU A 328 -3.82 -19.28 -22.93
CA LEU A 328 -2.97 -19.61 -21.79
C LEU A 328 -3.58 -20.68 -20.86
N THR A 329 -4.93 -20.73 -20.76
CA THR A 329 -5.64 -21.78 -20.00
C THR A 329 -5.83 -23.09 -20.74
N GLY A 330 -5.46 -23.15 -22.02
CA GLY A 330 -5.78 -24.28 -22.89
C GLY A 330 -7.22 -24.31 -23.38
N SER A 331 -7.95 -23.18 -23.25
CA SER A 331 -9.35 -23.03 -23.70
C SER A 331 -9.50 -21.95 -24.80
N PRO A 332 -8.70 -22.01 -25.88
CA PRO A 332 -8.67 -20.98 -26.90
C PRO A 332 -10.01 -20.90 -27.66
N ASP A 333 -10.41 -19.69 -28.08
CA ASP A 333 -11.50 -19.47 -29.03
C ASP A 333 -10.90 -19.08 -30.39
N LEU A 334 -10.60 -20.10 -31.21
CA LEU A 334 -9.94 -19.91 -32.50
C LEU A 334 -10.77 -19.07 -33.48
N ALA A 335 -12.10 -19.17 -33.41
CA ALA A 335 -13.00 -18.38 -34.26
C ALA A 335 -12.86 -16.88 -33.95
N SER A 336 -12.86 -16.52 -32.69
CA SER A 336 -12.64 -15.13 -32.25
C SER A 336 -11.21 -14.66 -32.52
N MET A 337 -10.20 -15.53 -32.41
CA MET A 337 -8.80 -15.21 -32.78
C MET A 337 -8.70 -14.89 -34.27
N ASN A 338 -9.29 -15.70 -35.14
CA ASN A 338 -9.32 -15.47 -36.60
C ASN A 338 -10.08 -14.19 -36.93
N ARG A 339 -11.25 -13.97 -36.33
CA ARG A 339 -12.03 -12.73 -36.50
C ARG A 339 -11.21 -11.49 -36.15
N LEU A 340 -10.51 -11.48 -35.00
CA LEU A 340 -9.66 -10.34 -34.62
C LEU A 340 -8.52 -10.14 -35.62
N ARG A 341 -7.87 -11.23 -36.07
CA ARG A 341 -6.79 -11.16 -37.09
C ARG A 341 -7.24 -10.52 -38.41
N GLU A 342 -8.47 -10.77 -38.81
CA GLU A 342 -9.07 -10.29 -40.07
C GLU A 342 -9.70 -8.90 -39.94
N THR A 343 -9.85 -8.39 -38.69
CA THR A 343 -10.39 -7.06 -38.45
C THR A 343 -9.37 -6.00 -38.89
N ALA A 344 -9.78 -5.11 -39.82
CA ALA A 344 -8.95 -3.99 -40.26
C ALA A 344 -8.80 -2.94 -39.14
N GLY A 345 -7.66 -2.27 -39.08
CA GLY A 345 -7.43 -1.14 -38.15
C GLY A 345 -7.09 -1.50 -36.72
N ILE A 346 -6.89 -2.78 -36.38
CA ILE A 346 -6.42 -3.16 -35.05
C ILE A 346 -4.99 -2.67 -34.79
N SER A 347 -4.71 -2.33 -33.52
CA SER A 347 -3.42 -1.77 -33.07
C SER A 347 -2.25 -2.76 -33.22
N ASN A 348 -1.03 -2.23 -33.21
CA ASN A 348 0.19 -3.06 -33.17
C ASN A 348 0.25 -3.92 -31.91
N GLU A 349 -0.16 -3.38 -30.76
CA GLU A 349 -0.24 -4.08 -29.48
C GLU A 349 -1.18 -5.27 -29.56
N SER A 350 -2.33 -5.10 -30.21
CA SER A 350 -3.31 -6.18 -30.42
C SER A 350 -2.75 -7.27 -31.33
N LYS A 351 -2.07 -6.91 -32.43
CA LYS A 351 -1.40 -7.86 -33.31
C LYS A 351 -0.34 -8.67 -32.55
N LEU A 352 0.50 -7.99 -31.75
CA LEU A 352 1.54 -8.65 -30.94
C LEU A 352 0.95 -9.59 -29.89
N ARG A 353 -0.10 -9.15 -29.18
CA ARG A 353 -0.76 -9.98 -28.17
C ARG A 353 -1.50 -11.17 -28.77
N LEU A 354 -2.12 -10.99 -29.94
CA LEU A 354 -2.74 -12.07 -30.69
C LEU A 354 -1.70 -13.06 -31.25
N ALA A 355 -0.52 -12.57 -31.65
CA ALA A 355 0.60 -13.42 -32.06
C ALA A 355 1.05 -14.34 -30.92
N ALA A 356 1.11 -13.82 -29.68
CA ALA A 356 1.37 -14.64 -28.50
C ALA A 356 0.27 -15.69 -28.27
N ALA A 357 -1.00 -15.35 -28.47
CA ALA A 357 -2.09 -16.32 -28.38
C ALA A 357 -1.94 -17.46 -29.39
N TYR A 358 -1.58 -17.15 -30.65
CA TYR A 358 -1.31 -18.17 -31.67
C TYR A 358 -0.10 -19.04 -31.33
N ALA A 359 0.95 -18.46 -30.74
CA ALA A 359 2.12 -19.24 -30.27
C ALA A 359 1.72 -20.24 -29.18
N LEU A 360 0.88 -19.85 -28.22
CA LEU A 360 0.38 -20.71 -27.16
C LEU A 360 -0.44 -21.91 -27.67
N VAL A 361 -1.17 -21.74 -28.77
CA VAL A 361 -1.92 -22.81 -29.43
C VAL A 361 -1.12 -23.54 -30.52
N LYS A 362 0.22 -23.35 -30.54
CA LYS A 362 1.16 -24.00 -31.47
C LYS A 362 0.95 -23.64 -32.94
N GLN A 363 0.25 -22.53 -33.24
CA GLN A 363 0.10 -21.98 -34.58
C GLN A 363 1.15 -20.90 -34.87
N ASN A 364 2.42 -21.27 -34.74
CA ASN A 364 3.56 -20.34 -34.80
C ASN A 364 3.63 -19.56 -36.13
N GLN A 365 3.23 -20.16 -37.25
CA GLN A 365 3.23 -19.45 -38.55
C GLN A 365 2.26 -18.28 -38.55
N ALA A 366 1.05 -18.44 -38.02
CA ALA A 366 0.09 -17.35 -37.87
C ALA A 366 0.61 -16.25 -36.91
N GLY A 367 1.27 -16.65 -35.82
CA GLY A 367 1.92 -15.73 -34.89
C GLY A 367 3.06 -14.94 -35.55
N LEU A 368 3.92 -15.58 -36.32
CA LEU A 368 5.03 -14.92 -37.04
C LEU A 368 4.52 -14.00 -38.16
N ALA A 369 3.44 -14.37 -38.85
CA ALA A 369 2.80 -13.52 -39.86
C ALA A 369 2.21 -12.23 -39.24
N LEU A 370 1.65 -12.30 -38.02
CA LEU A 370 1.21 -11.10 -37.28
C LEU A 370 2.40 -10.27 -36.81
N LEU A 371 3.44 -10.91 -36.30
CA LEU A 371 4.65 -10.23 -35.86
C LEU A 371 5.33 -9.47 -36.99
N SER A 372 5.39 -10.04 -38.20
CA SER A 372 5.98 -9.37 -39.38
C SER A 372 5.19 -8.14 -39.84
N LYS A 373 3.89 -8.06 -39.52
CA LYS A 373 3.00 -6.93 -39.82
C LYS A 373 2.90 -5.93 -38.66
N SER A 374 3.67 -6.12 -37.58
CA SER A 374 3.65 -5.28 -36.39
C SER A 374 4.93 -4.47 -36.32
N VAL A 375 4.83 -3.21 -35.94
CA VAL A 375 5.98 -2.41 -35.54
C VAL A 375 6.22 -2.65 -34.06
N ILE A 376 7.44 -3.11 -33.74
CA ILE A 376 7.88 -3.30 -32.37
C ILE A 376 8.62 -2.02 -32.03
N ASP A 377 8.11 -1.26 -31.07
CA ASP A 377 8.84 -0.13 -30.50
C ASP A 377 8.68 1.24 -31.16
N GLU A 378 7.53 1.53 -31.71
CA GLU A 378 7.15 2.93 -31.93
C GLU A 378 6.87 3.63 -30.60
N ASN A 379 7.10 4.96 -30.57
CA ASN A 379 6.53 5.83 -29.52
C ASN A 379 5.00 5.75 -29.65
N THR A 380 4.43 4.72 -29.06
CA THR A 380 2.98 4.59 -29.00
C THR A 380 2.47 5.70 -28.12
N GLU A 381 1.58 6.51 -28.66
CA GLU A 381 0.80 7.48 -27.91
C GLU A 381 0.27 6.77 -26.66
N THR A 382 0.36 7.44 -25.51
CA THR A 382 -0.16 6.93 -24.24
C THR A 382 -1.68 6.90 -24.38
N TYR A 383 -2.22 5.74 -24.77
CA TYR A 383 -3.67 5.55 -24.79
C TYR A 383 -4.12 5.31 -23.36
N TYR A 384 -4.87 6.25 -22.81
CA TYR A 384 -5.45 6.18 -21.46
C TYR A 384 -6.41 5.00 -21.28
N TYR A 385 -6.93 4.47 -22.36
CA TYR A 385 -7.75 3.27 -22.36
C TYR A 385 -6.88 2.05 -22.02
N TRP A 386 -7.31 1.25 -21.07
CA TRP A 386 -6.69 -0.01 -20.69
C TRP A 386 -5.36 0.12 -19.94
N TYR A 387 -5.18 1.26 -19.21
CA TYR A 387 -3.99 1.46 -18.35
C TYR A 387 -2.66 1.30 -19.11
N GLY A 388 -2.67 1.69 -20.39
CA GLY A 388 -1.57 1.50 -21.32
C GLY A 388 -0.38 2.41 -21.04
N SER A 389 0.82 1.89 -21.27
CA SER A 389 2.05 2.67 -21.39
C SER A 389 2.96 2.01 -22.41
N ALA A 390 3.86 2.78 -23.02
CA ALA A 390 4.86 2.26 -23.95
C ALA A 390 5.67 1.12 -23.31
N GLU A 391 6.06 1.27 -22.05
CA GLU A 391 6.85 0.25 -21.34
C GLU A 391 6.08 -1.02 -21.06
N ARG A 392 4.79 -0.93 -20.68
CA ARG A 392 3.94 -2.13 -20.55
C ARG A 392 3.81 -2.85 -21.89
N ASN A 393 3.61 -2.11 -22.97
CA ASN A 393 3.47 -2.70 -24.31
C ASN A 393 4.78 -3.35 -24.76
N ARG A 394 5.95 -2.76 -24.46
CA ARG A 394 7.27 -3.39 -24.67
C ARG A 394 7.43 -4.68 -23.87
N ALA A 395 6.98 -4.70 -22.62
CA ALA A 395 7.01 -5.90 -21.80
C ALA A 395 6.13 -7.01 -22.38
N MET A 396 4.94 -6.68 -22.89
CA MET A 396 4.07 -7.62 -23.59
C MET A 396 4.68 -8.11 -24.91
N ALA A 397 5.35 -7.23 -25.65
CA ALA A 397 6.09 -7.59 -26.86
C ALA A 397 7.26 -8.54 -26.53
N LEU A 398 8.02 -8.27 -25.47
CA LEU A 398 9.08 -9.17 -25.00
C LEU A 398 8.55 -10.58 -24.75
N GLU A 399 7.44 -10.72 -24.04
CA GLU A 399 6.81 -12.02 -23.80
C GLU A 399 6.41 -12.71 -25.10
N THR A 400 5.84 -11.97 -26.06
CA THR A 400 5.49 -12.48 -27.40
C THR A 400 6.71 -13.00 -28.16
N LEU A 401 7.81 -12.24 -28.14
CA LEU A 401 9.07 -12.63 -28.78
C LEU A 401 9.66 -13.89 -28.17
N LEU A 402 9.58 -14.02 -26.85
CA LEU A 402 10.03 -15.25 -26.14
C LEU A 402 9.18 -16.46 -26.54
N LEU A 403 7.86 -16.33 -26.62
CA LEU A 403 6.95 -17.40 -27.02
C LEU A 403 7.16 -17.84 -28.47
N LEU A 404 7.50 -16.91 -29.36
CA LEU A 404 7.79 -17.18 -30.77
C LEU A 404 9.27 -17.55 -31.05
N GLY A 405 10.10 -17.67 -30.02
CA GLY A 405 11.51 -18.05 -30.14
C GLY A 405 12.41 -17.01 -30.82
N GLN A 406 12.02 -15.74 -30.85
CA GLN A 406 12.73 -14.62 -31.51
C GLN A 406 13.86 -14.10 -30.61
N LYS A 407 14.90 -14.89 -30.36
CA LYS A 407 15.93 -14.65 -29.34
C LYS A 407 16.62 -13.30 -29.45
N GLN A 408 17.06 -12.90 -30.67
CA GLN A 408 17.80 -11.65 -30.89
C GLN A 408 16.92 -10.43 -30.57
N LYS A 409 15.70 -10.39 -31.12
CA LYS A 409 14.74 -9.31 -30.87
C LYS A 409 14.31 -9.26 -29.40
N ALA A 410 14.17 -10.43 -28.75
CA ALA A 410 13.87 -10.51 -27.32
C ALA A 410 15.00 -9.92 -26.47
N PHE A 411 16.27 -10.17 -26.83
CA PHE A 411 17.42 -9.60 -26.12
C PHE A 411 17.48 -8.06 -26.24
N GLU A 412 17.29 -7.53 -27.46
CA GLU A 412 17.24 -6.09 -27.71
C GLU A 412 16.12 -5.42 -26.92
N MET A 413 14.92 -6.01 -26.93
CA MET A 413 13.76 -5.51 -26.19
C MET A 413 14.00 -5.58 -24.68
N ALA A 414 14.56 -6.67 -24.17
CA ALA A 414 14.90 -6.85 -22.74
C ALA A 414 15.92 -5.80 -22.29
N THR A 415 16.95 -5.50 -23.11
CA THR A 415 17.96 -4.48 -22.79
C THR A 415 17.34 -3.09 -22.65
N ARG A 416 16.43 -2.72 -23.56
CA ARG A 416 15.69 -1.47 -23.46
C ARG A 416 14.82 -1.40 -22.23
N LEU A 417 14.01 -2.43 -22.00
CA LEU A 417 13.11 -2.51 -20.86
C LEU A 417 13.89 -2.45 -19.54
N ALA A 418 15.05 -3.14 -19.46
CA ALA A 418 15.94 -3.08 -18.31
C ALA A 418 16.43 -1.67 -18.02
N LYS A 419 16.90 -0.94 -19.06
CA LYS A 419 17.34 0.44 -18.94
C LYS A 419 16.24 1.34 -18.37
N ASN A 420 15.01 1.20 -18.88
CA ASN A 420 13.88 2.03 -18.46
C ASN A 420 13.38 1.65 -17.05
N LEU A 421 13.30 0.35 -16.74
CA LEU A 421 12.98 -0.12 -15.38
C LEU A 421 14.01 0.35 -14.33
N SER A 422 15.25 0.55 -14.74
CA SER A 422 16.34 1.03 -13.89
C SER A 422 16.42 2.56 -13.81
N SER A 423 15.68 3.29 -14.62
CA SER A 423 15.64 4.75 -14.59
C SER A 423 14.81 5.28 -13.42
N ASP A 424 15.01 6.57 -13.09
CA ASP A 424 14.17 7.28 -12.12
C ASP A 424 12.79 7.64 -12.68
N THR A 425 12.55 7.34 -13.95
CA THR A 425 11.25 7.55 -14.58
C THR A 425 10.19 6.73 -13.85
N TRP A 426 9.15 7.37 -13.49
CA TRP A 426 8.03 6.70 -12.91
C TRP A 426 7.38 5.71 -13.88
N MET A 427 6.71 4.73 -13.32
CA MET A 427 5.92 3.75 -14.04
C MET A 427 4.69 3.38 -13.21
N SER A 428 3.56 3.20 -13.86
CA SER A 428 2.36 2.72 -13.19
C SER A 428 2.59 1.35 -12.54
N THR A 429 1.72 0.99 -11.61
CA THR A 429 1.74 -0.33 -10.96
C THR A 429 1.73 -1.45 -11.98
N GLN A 430 0.86 -1.37 -12.98
CA GLN A 430 0.76 -2.37 -14.04
C GLN A 430 1.99 -2.42 -14.94
N THR A 431 2.52 -1.26 -15.33
CA THR A 431 3.74 -1.17 -16.15
C THR A 431 4.92 -1.81 -15.43
N THR A 432 5.08 -1.47 -14.15
CA THR A 432 6.14 -2.04 -13.31
C THR A 432 5.96 -3.55 -13.13
N ALA A 433 4.76 -3.99 -12.79
CA ALA A 433 4.46 -5.41 -12.58
C ALA A 433 4.69 -6.24 -13.84
N TYR A 434 4.16 -5.79 -14.97
CA TYR A 434 4.30 -6.52 -16.22
C TYR A 434 5.74 -6.50 -16.74
N GLY A 435 6.46 -5.37 -16.56
CA GLY A 435 7.89 -5.27 -16.87
C GLY A 435 8.73 -6.28 -16.07
N LEU A 436 8.54 -6.34 -14.76
CA LEU A 436 9.24 -7.30 -13.89
C LEU A 436 8.89 -8.75 -14.24
N TYR A 437 7.63 -9.02 -14.55
CA TYR A 437 7.17 -10.34 -14.98
C TYR A 437 7.84 -10.78 -16.30
N ALA A 438 7.82 -9.93 -17.33
CA ALA A 438 8.43 -10.25 -18.62
C ALA A 438 9.95 -10.42 -18.52
N MET A 439 10.62 -9.55 -17.73
CA MET A 439 12.04 -9.65 -17.47
C MET A 439 12.41 -10.91 -16.67
N SER A 440 11.56 -11.35 -15.74
CA SER A 440 11.77 -12.61 -15.02
C SER A 440 11.70 -13.81 -15.96
N LYS A 441 10.75 -13.82 -16.90
CA LYS A 441 10.69 -14.85 -17.96
C LYS A 441 11.93 -14.83 -18.87
N PHE A 442 12.35 -13.63 -19.28
CA PHE A 442 13.57 -13.47 -20.07
C PHE A 442 14.81 -13.98 -19.33
N ALA A 443 14.99 -13.59 -18.08
CA ALA A 443 16.12 -14.00 -17.25
C ALA A 443 16.17 -15.53 -17.04
N LYS A 444 15.02 -16.18 -16.88
CA LYS A 444 14.93 -17.64 -16.78
C LYS A 444 15.44 -18.35 -18.04
N ILE A 445 15.17 -17.78 -19.22
CA ILE A 445 15.56 -18.37 -20.51
C ILE A 445 17.00 -18.01 -20.88
N ASN A 446 17.44 -16.78 -20.59
CA ASN A 446 18.71 -16.22 -21.02
C ASN A 446 19.66 -15.87 -19.85
N GLY A 447 19.34 -16.28 -18.62
CA GLY A 447 20.13 -16.00 -17.42
C GLY A 447 21.56 -16.48 -17.54
N GLY A 448 22.49 -15.60 -17.16
CA GLY A 448 23.93 -15.83 -17.26
C GLY A 448 24.48 -16.95 -16.36
N LYS A 449 25.81 -17.01 -16.21
CA LYS A 449 26.55 -18.09 -15.48
C LYS A 449 26.36 -18.07 -13.95
N GLY A 450 25.33 -17.38 -13.44
CA GLY A 450 25.11 -17.22 -12.00
C GLY A 450 26.01 -16.15 -11.37
N VAL A 451 25.94 -16.06 -10.04
CA VAL A 451 26.73 -15.09 -9.26
C VAL A 451 27.62 -15.81 -8.27
N THR A 452 28.92 -15.55 -8.32
CA THR A 452 29.90 -16.03 -7.33
C THR A 452 30.72 -14.86 -6.86
N VAL A 453 30.57 -14.45 -5.58
CA VAL A 453 31.22 -13.28 -5.00
C VAL A 453 31.34 -13.44 -3.49
N GLN A 454 32.38 -12.85 -2.90
CA GLN A 454 32.48 -12.68 -1.45
C GLN A 454 32.05 -11.26 -1.09
N LEU A 455 31.07 -11.15 -0.18
CA LEU A 455 30.56 -9.90 0.39
C LEU A 455 31.03 -9.80 1.84
N THR A 456 31.72 -8.73 2.17
CA THR A 456 32.11 -8.37 3.54
C THR A 456 31.32 -7.14 3.98
N ASP A 457 30.47 -7.31 4.99
CA ASP A 457 29.63 -6.27 5.60
C ASP A 457 29.99 -6.15 7.08
N GLY A 458 30.85 -5.21 7.41
CA GLY A 458 31.47 -5.10 8.72
C GLY A 458 32.32 -6.34 9.07
N LYS A 459 31.92 -7.08 10.10
CA LYS A 459 32.57 -8.34 10.52
C LYS A 459 31.97 -9.56 9.83
N ASN A 460 30.87 -9.41 9.12
CA ASN A 460 30.14 -10.52 8.48
C ASN A 460 30.71 -10.75 7.07
N VAL A 461 31.24 -11.94 6.84
CA VAL A 461 31.76 -12.38 5.54
C VAL A 461 30.84 -13.44 4.97
N GLN A 462 30.23 -13.17 3.82
CA GLN A 462 29.33 -14.10 3.12
C GLN A 462 29.94 -14.51 1.78
N ASN A 463 30.09 -15.81 1.57
CA ASN A 463 30.44 -16.36 0.26
C ASN A 463 29.14 -16.69 -0.49
N ILE A 464 28.84 -15.92 -1.50
CA ILE A 464 27.65 -16.05 -2.35
C ILE A 464 28.04 -16.90 -3.56
N ASN A 465 27.35 -18.01 -3.77
CA ASN A 465 27.52 -18.88 -4.94
C ASN A 465 26.16 -19.43 -5.36
N THR A 466 25.63 -18.95 -6.48
CA THR A 466 24.31 -19.34 -6.97
C THR A 466 24.29 -19.39 -8.50
N THR A 467 23.43 -20.25 -9.03
CA THR A 467 23.13 -20.32 -10.47
C THR A 467 22.12 -19.27 -10.92
N LYS A 468 21.51 -18.54 -9.97
CA LYS A 468 20.56 -17.46 -10.27
C LYS A 468 21.28 -16.26 -10.87
N ALA A 469 20.58 -15.56 -11.77
CA ALA A 469 21.15 -14.41 -12.45
C ALA A 469 21.36 -13.21 -11.51
N ILE A 470 20.59 -13.11 -10.45
CA ILE A 470 20.56 -11.95 -9.54
C ILE A 470 20.53 -12.45 -8.09
N VAL A 471 21.29 -11.76 -7.25
CA VAL A 471 21.33 -11.97 -5.80
C VAL A 471 21.01 -10.64 -5.12
N GLN A 472 20.11 -10.67 -4.16
CA GLN A 472 19.87 -9.56 -3.26
C GLN A 472 20.25 -9.94 -1.84
N ARG A 473 20.92 -9.01 -1.12
CA ARG A 473 21.23 -9.15 0.30
C ARG A 473 20.92 -7.85 1.04
N ASN A 474 20.30 -7.98 2.20
CA ASN A 474 20.18 -6.85 3.11
C ASN A 474 21.55 -6.55 3.68
N LEU A 475 21.89 -5.27 3.76
CA LEU A 475 23.11 -4.79 4.37
C LEU A 475 22.85 -4.30 5.78
N SER A 476 23.85 -4.41 6.64
CA SER A 476 23.83 -3.78 7.96
C SER A 476 23.88 -2.27 7.80
N VAL A 477 22.95 -1.56 8.45
CA VAL A 477 22.83 -0.10 8.32
C VAL A 477 22.96 0.55 9.68
N LYS A 478 23.87 1.53 9.76
CA LYS A 478 23.98 2.48 10.88
C LYS A 478 23.74 3.90 10.40
N THR A 479 23.34 4.78 11.28
CA THR A 479 23.18 6.20 10.95
C THR A 479 24.52 6.80 10.53
N GLY A 480 24.55 7.52 9.41
CA GLY A 480 25.73 8.11 8.84
C GLY A 480 26.41 7.24 7.77
N ASN A 481 27.74 7.18 7.80
CA ASN A 481 28.54 6.50 6.78
C ASN A 481 28.52 4.97 6.97
N ASN A 482 28.32 4.24 5.87
CA ASN A 482 28.31 2.79 5.78
C ASN A 482 29.26 2.34 4.65
N GLY A 483 29.74 1.11 4.70
CA GLY A 483 30.64 0.57 3.68
C GLY A 483 30.69 -0.95 3.69
N ILE A 484 30.93 -1.52 2.51
CA ILE A 484 31.11 -2.96 2.28
C ILE A 484 32.32 -3.20 1.38
N VAL A 485 32.81 -4.43 1.38
CA VAL A 485 33.83 -4.88 0.42
C VAL A 485 33.30 -6.07 -0.37
N LEU A 486 33.45 -6.02 -1.70
CA LEU A 486 33.12 -7.11 -2.62
C LEU A 486 34.38 -7.65 -3.26
N LYS A 487 34.48 -8.99 -3.34
CA LYS A 487 35.55 -9.68 -4.05
C LYS A 487 34.95 -10.64 -5.06
N ASN A 488 35.16 -10.38 -6.36
CA ASN A 488 34.77 -11.28 -7.45
C ASN A 488 35.90 -12.33 -7.66
N ASN A 489 35.61 -13.58 -7.39
CA ASN A 489 36.56 -14.66 -7.51
C ASN A 489 36.41 -15.43 -8.85
N LYS A 490 35.69 -14.89 -9.83
CA LYS A 490 35.41 -15.53 -11.13
C LYS A 490 35.84 -14.64 -12.30
N ASN A 491 36.02 -15.29 -13.45
CA ASN A 491 36.40 -14.63 -14.71
C ASN A 491 35.14 -14.16 -15.47
N ASN A 492 34.27 -13.39 -14.78
CA ASN A 492 33.10 -12.74 -15.36
C ASN A 492 32.92 -11.36 -14.73
N THR A 493 32.26 -10.46 -15.45
CA THR A 493 31.88 -9.15 -14.91
C THR A 493 30.55 -9.30 -14.15
N LEU A 494 30.50 -8.65 -12.98
CA LEU A 494 29.27 -8.52 -12.19
C LEU A 494 28.83 -7.05 -12.15
N PHE A 495 27.53 -6.86 -12.12
CA PHE A 495 26.87 -5.55 -11.98
C PHE A 495 26.35 -5.44 -10.57
N ILE A 496 26.65 -4.33 -9.92
CA ILE A 496 26.34 -4.10 -8.51
C ILE A 496 25.48 -2.87 -8.39
N ARG A 497 24.40 -2.96 -7.61
CA ARG A 497 23.59 -1.82 -7.21
C ARG A 497 23.41 -1.80 -5.70
N ILE A 498 23.69 -0.66 -5.08
CA ILE A 498 23.29 -0.40 -3.70
C ILE A 498 22.01 0.43 -3.74
N ILE A 499 20.97 -0.08 -3.12
CA ILE A 499 19.68 0.57 -2.94
C ILE A 499 19.65 1.05 -1.50
N ASN A 500 19.72 2.35 -1.28
CA ASN A 500 19.67 2.97 0.04
C ASN A 500 18.31 3.65 0.21
N SER A 501 17.51 3.15 1.14
CA SER A 501 16.14 3.58 1.39
C SER A 501 16.03 4.28 2.74
N GLY A 502 15.17 5.29 2.83
CA GLY A 502 14.90 5.99 4.07
C GLY A 502 13.67 6.90 3.96
N ILE A 503 13.14 7.31 5.11
CA ILE A 503 12.05 8.28 5.18
C ILE A 503 12.65 9.62 5.61
N LEU A 504 12.50 10.65 4.77
CA LEU A 504 12.99 11.99 5.09
C LEU A 504 12.37 12.52 6.39
N PRO A 505 13.11 13.29 7.20
CA PRO A 505 12.51 13.96 8.35
C PRO A 505 11.29 14.80 7.96
N VAL A 506 10.33 14.94 8.86
CA VAL A 506 9.16 15.81 8.64
C VAL A 506 9.63 17.25 8.37
N GLY A 507 8.97 17.92 7.43
CA GLY A 507 9.36 19.26 6.98
C GLY A 507 10.42 19.30 5.88
N ASN A 508 10.95 18.15 5.47
CA ASN A 508 11.92 18.06 4.37
C ASN A 508 11.29 17.60 3.04
N GLU A 509 9.96 17.54 2.99
CA GLU A 509 9.23 17.21 1.76
C GLU A 509 9.48 18.30 0.70
N GLN A 510 9.61 17.83 -0.54
CA GLN A 510 9.73 18.73 -1.69
C GLN A 510 8.36 18.90 -2.35
N PRO A 511 7.79 20.12 -2.38
CA PRO A 511 6.58 20.40 -3.15
C PRO A 511 6.81 20.10 -4.64
N MET A 512 5.77 19.61 -5.31
CA MET A 512 5.80 19.32 -6.73
C MET A 512 4.44 19.64 -7.36
N SER A 513 4.46 20.23 -8.54
CA SER A 513 3.27 20.47 -9.36
C SER A 513 3.65 20.25 -10.80
N ASN A 514 3.12 19.18 -11.39
CA ASN A 514 3.29 18.89 -12.80
C ASN A 514 1.92 18.49 -13.36
N ASN A 515 1.39 19.31 -14.26
CA ASN A 515 0.05 19.18 -14.88
C ASN A 515 -1.14 19.03 -13.90
N LEU A 516 -0.88 18.87 -12.61
CA LEU A 516 -1.84 19.01 -11.52
C LEU A 516 -1.37 20.09 -10.55
N SER A 517 -2.32 20.85 -10.00
CA SER A 517 -2.06 21.70 -8.85
C SER A 517 -2.98 21.32 -7.69
N ALA A 518 -2.44 21.35 -6.49
CA ALA A 518 -3.18 21.03 -5.28
C ALA A 518 -2.97 22.11 -4.22
N SER A 519 -4.02 22.44 -3.49
CA SER A 519 -3.95 23.29 -2.32
C SER A 519 -4.95 22.84 -1.26
N ILE A 520 -4.73 23.22 0.00
CA ILE A 520 -5.62 22.91 1.11
C ILE A 520 -5.93 24.19 1.90
N GLN A 521 -7.20 24.38 2.21
CA GLN A 521 -7.70 25.46 3.04
C GLN A 521 -8.51 24.88 4.19
N PHE A 522 -8.50 25.59 5.32
CA PHE A 522 -9.30 25.21 6.49
C PHE A 522 -10.32 26.30 6.75
N LYS A 523 -11.58 25.92 6.92
CA LYS A 523 -12.72 26.82 7.08
C LYS A 523 -13.58 26.40 8.26
N ASP A 524 -14.26 27.36 8.87
CA ASP A 524 -15.35 27.06 9.79
C ASP A 524 -16.62 26.62 9.04
N ARG A 525 -17.67 26.27 9.77
CA ARG A 525 -18.96 25.88 9.18
C ARG A 525 -19.64 27.02 8.40
N LYS A 526 -19.25 28.28 8.61
CA LYS A 526 -19.76 29.47 7.90
C LYS A 526 -18.92 29.80 6.66
N GLY A 527 -17.86 29.02 6.37
CA GLY A 527 -16.98 29.21 5.22
C GLY A 527 -15.82 30.19 5.45
N LYS A 528 -15.67 30.75 6.65
CA LYS A 528 -14.56 31.64 7.00
C LYS A 528 -13.28 30.82 7.18
N THR A 529 -12.18 31.30 6.62
CA THR A 529 -10.86 30.65 6.74
C THR A 529 -10.38 30.65 8.21
N ILE A 530 -9.87 29.50 8.64
CA ILE A 530 -9.25 29.27 9.95
C ILE A 530 -7.75 29.12 9.77
N ASP A 531 -6.98 29.82 10.61
CA ASP A 531 -5.54 29.60 10.74
C ASP A 531 -5.28 28.48 11.74
N LEU A 532 -4.67 27.39 11.28
CA LEU A 532 -4.29 26.26 12.11
C LEU A 532 -2.97 26.48 12.87
N SER A 533 -2.26 27.58 12.65
CA SER A 533 -1.03 27.88 13.41
C SER A 533 -1.32 27.91 14.91
N LYS A 534 -2.56 28.27 15.29
CA LYS A 534 -3.06 28.20 16.66
C LYS A 534 -4.60 28.06 16.64
N ILE A 535 -5.11 26.92 17.08
CA ILE A 535 -6.54 26.60 17.10
C ILE A 535 -6.98 26.12 18.49
N ALA A 536 -8.15 26.50 18.95
CA ALA A 536 -8.68 26.04 20.24
C ALA A 536 -9.12 24.57 20.17
N GLN A 537 -8.88 23.82 21.26
CA GLN A 537 -9.37 22.45 21.42
C GLN A 537 -10.91 22.42 21.29
N GLY A 538 -11.42 21.37 20.68
CA GLY A 538 -12.86 21.19 20.40
C GLY A 538 -13.37 21.97 19.19
N THR A 539 -12.50 22.74 18.51
CA THR A 539 -12.91 23.45 17.29
C THR A 539 -13.06 22.47 16.14
N GLU A 540 -14.23 22.47 15.53
CA GLU A 540 -14.44 21.78 14.25
C GLU A 540 -14.02 22.68 13.09
N CYS A 541 -13.36 22.09 12.12
CA CYS A 541 -13.01 22.75 10.87
C CYS A 541 -13.23 21.86 9.66
N ILE A 542 -13.46 22.47 8.51
CA ILE A 542 -13.58 21.81 7.23
C ILE A 542 -12.25 21.97 6.48
N ALA A 543 -11.53 20.89 6.30
CA ALA A 543 -10.39 20.82 5.40
C ALA A 543 -10.89 20.70 3.97
N GLU A 544 -10.75 21.74 3.17
CA GLU A 544 -11.13 21.78 1.75
C GLU A 544 -9.87 21.67 0.89
N VAL A 545 -9.72 20.56 0.21
CA VAL A 545 -8.69 20.35 -0.81
C VAL A 545 -9.22 20.84 -2.14
N ILE A 546 -8.43 21.64 -2.84
CA ILE A 546 -8.71 22.14 -4.19
C ILE A 546 -7.68 21.54 -5.13
N LEU A 547 -8.13 20.78 -6.11
CA LEU A 547 -7.28 20.13 -7.09
C LEU A 547 -7.69 20.55 -8.50
N THR A 548 -6.71 20.94 -9.32
CA THR A 548 -6.96 21.39 -10.71
C THR A 548 -6.09 20.59 -11.69
N ASN A 549 -6.72 20.04 -12.70
CA ASN A 549 -6.05 19.57 -13.90
C ASN A 549 -5.66 20.78 -14.75
N GLN A 550 -4.35 21.02 -14.95
CA GLN A 550 -3.82 22.17 -15.69
C GLN A 550 -3.65 21.90 -17.18
N LYS A 551 -4.05 20.69 -17.65
CA LYS A 551 -3.97 20.28 -19.06
C LYS A 551 -5.33 20.31 -19.74
N ASN A 552 -5.31 20.52 -21.05
CA ASN A 552 -6.50 20.44 -21.88
C ASN A 552 -6.77 19.00 -22.37
N GLU A 553 -6.66 18.04 -21.43
CA GLU A 553 -6.90 16.62 -21.68
C GLU A 553 -7.57 15.97 -20.47
N PHE A 554 -8.33 14.91 -20.69
CA PHE A 554 -8.97 14.13 -19.65
C PHE A 554 -7.92 13.24 -18.96
N VAL A 555 -7.93 13.20 -17.64
CA VAL A 555 -7.06 12.33 -16.84
C VAL A 555 -7.88 11.44 -15.93
N GLU A 556 -7.66 10.14 -16.05
CA GLU A 556 -8.35 9.12 -15.28
C GLU A 556 -7.51 8.63 -14.08
N ASN A 557 -8.22 8.00 -13.14
CA ASN A 557 -7.59 7.24 -12.06
C ASN A 557 -6.59 8.06 -11.24
N ILE A 558 -7.03 9.23 -10.80
CA ILE A 558 -6.25 10.07 -9.89
C ILE A 558 -6.46 9.58 -8.47
N ALA A 559 -5.37 9.45 -7.72
CA ALA A 559 -5.36 9.16 -6.29
C ALA A 559 -4.91 10.40 -5.51
N LEU A 560 -5.76 10.90 -4.62
CA LEU A 560 -5.43 11.95 -3.67
C LEU A 560 -5.38 11.37 -2.26
N THR A 561 -4.23 11.50 -1.60
CA THR A 561 -4.06 11.15 -0.18
C THR A 561 -4.00 12.42 0.66
N GLN A 562 -4.94 12.56 1.58
CA GLN A 562 -4.98 13.62 2.59
C GLN A 562 -4.75 13.01 3.97
N ILE A 563 -3.56 13.21 4.54
CA ILE A 563 -3.22 12.81 5.91
C ILE A 563 -3.55 13.97 6.83
N VAL A 564 -4.15 13.67 7.99
CA VAL A 564 -4.50 14.68 8.99
C VAL A 564 -3.42 14.77 10.08
N PRO A 565 -3.25 15.93 10.74
CA PRO A 565 -2.35 16.05 11.89
C PRO A 565 -2.79 15.11 13.02
N SER A 566 -1.85 14.53 13.74
CA SER A 566 -2.11 13.57 14.83
C SER A 566 -3.07 14.10 15.92
N GLY A 567 -3.10 15.40 16.13
CA GLY A 567 -3.98 16.06 17.11
C GLY A 567 -5.44 16.21 16.68
N PHE A 568 -5.77 15.86 15.43
CA PHE A 568 -7.12 16.00 14.89
C PHE A 568 -7.77 14.63 14.68
N GLU A 569 -9.09 14.61 14.81
CA GLU A 569 -9.92 13.45 14.49
C GLU A 569 -10.79 13.73 13.27
N ILE A 570 -10.91 12.73 12.39
CA ILE A 570 -11.81 12.80 11.24
C ILE A 570 -13.23 12.55 11.74
N VAL A 571 -14.12 13.51 11.52
CA VAL A 571 -15.53 13.34 11.82
C VAL A 571 -16.18 12.58 10.66
N ASN A 572 -16.65 11.35 10.94
CA ASN A 572 -17.27 10.51 9.93
C ASN A 572 -18.70 10.99 9.65
N THR A 573 -18.84 11.77 8.58
CA THR A 573 -20.12 12.39 8.18
C THR A 573 -21.16 11.41 7.65
N ARG A 574 -20.81 10.12 7.44
CA ARG A 574 -21.80 9.09 7.07
C ARG A 574 -22.84 8.82 8.16
N TYR A 575 -22.53 9.18 9.41
CA TYR A 575 -23.40 8.97 10.57
C TYR A 575 -23.98 10.26 11.14
N THR A 576 -23.69 11.40 10.55
CA THR A 576 -24.14 12.71 11.03
C THR A 576 -24.73 13.50 9.87
N ASP A 577 -25.88 14.15 10.13
CA ASP A 577 -26.61 14.97 9.16
C ASP A 577 -25.91 16.35 8.98
N PHE A 578 -24.71 16.35 8.39
CA PHE A 578 -23.92 17.56 8.19
C PHE A 578 -24.23 18.34 6.89
N GLY A 579 -25.39 18.08 6.27
CA GLY A 579 -25.79 18.78 5.04
C GLY A 579 -24.76 18.63 3.91
N ASN A 580 -24.79 19.51 2.91
CA ASN A 580 -23.91 19.49 1.72
C ASN A 580 -22.39 19.65 1.98
N ALA A 581 -21.94 19.68 3.24
CA ALA A 581 -20.51 19.80 3.58
C ALA A 581 -19.68 18.56 3.22
N ALA A 582 -20.34 17.43 2.95
CA ALA A 582 -19.69 16.13 2.70
C ALA A 582 -19.86 15.62 1.25
N GLU A 583 -20.37 16.42 0.31
CA GLU A 583 -20.41 16.02 -1.09
C GLU A 583 -19.00 16.01 -1.70
N ASN A 584 -18.39 14.83 -1.65
CA ASN A 584 -17.15 14.56 -2.35
C ASN A 584 -17.47 13.75 -3.62
N ASN A 585 -17.30 14.37 -4.77
CA ASN A 585 -17.49 13.73 -6.08
C ASN A 585 -16.26 12.86 -6.44
N ALA A 586 -15.99 11.84 -5.62
CA ALA A 586 -15.00 10.83 -5.90
C ALA A 586 -15.69 9.51 -6.28
N ASP A 587 -15.06 8.75 -7.17
CA ASP A 587 -15.54 7.44 -7.59
C ASP A 587 -15.45 6.43 -6.45
N TYR A 588 -14.43 6.60 -5.58
CA TYR A 588 -14.24 5.81 -4.37
C TYR A 588 -13.50 6.60 -3.30
N ILE A 589 -13.86 6.38 -2.02
CA ILE A 589 -13.25 7.02 -0.85
C ILE A 589 -12.92 5.97 0.20
N ASP A 590 -11.64 5.91 0.62
CA ASP A 590 -11.16 5.09 1.74
C ASP A 590 -10.80 6.01 2.90
N ILE A 591 -11.61 6.00 3.97
CA ILE A 591 -11.40 6.81 5.18
C ILE A 591 -10.82 5.92 6.27
N ARG A 592 -9.70 6.34 6.84
CA ARG A 592 -9.01 5.71 7.98
C ARG A 592 -8.90 6.69 9.13
N ASP A 593 -8.37 6.23 10.28
CA ASP A 593 -8.22 7.06 11.48
C ASP A 593 -7.36 8.32 11.24
N ASP A 594 -6.37 8.24 10.35
CA ASP A 594 -5.36 9.28 10.12
C ASP A 594 -5.37 9.91 8.73
N ARG A 595 -6.23 9.42 7.81
CA ARG A 595 -6.25 9.89 6.41
C ARG A 595 -7.53 9.58 5.68
N ALA A 596 -7.74 10.31 4.58
CA ALA A 596 -8.65 9.87 3.52
C ALA A 596 -7.90 9.77 2.18
N ASN A 597 -8.23 8.72 1.43
CA ASN A 597 -7.79 8.52 0.07
C ASN A 597 -9.00 8.68 -0.85
N TYR A 598 -8.88 9.55 -1.84
CA TYR A 598 -9.93 9.81 -2.84
C TYR A 598 -9.44 9.32 -4.20
N TYR A 599 -10.29 8.60 -4.90
CA TYR A 599 -10.01 8.09 -6.25
C TYR A 599 -11.06 8.65 -7.20
N PHE A 600 -10.62 9.25 -8.31
CA PHE A 600 -11.49 9.98 -9.24
C PHE A 600 -10.78 10.26 -10.55
N SER A 601 -11.50 10.87 -11.50
CA SER A 601 -10.97 11.33 -12.78
C SER A 601 -11.28 12.82 -12.96
N LEU A 602 -10.48 13.56 -13.72
CA LEU A 602 -10.68 14.97 -14.01
C LEU A 602 -10.78 15.22 -15.51
N LYS A 603 -11.77 16.04 -15.92
CA LYS A 603 -11.85 16.57 -17.28
C LYS A 603 -10.73 17.58 -17.55
N ALA A 604 -10.56 17.95 -18.82
CA ALA A 604 -9.67 19.01 -19.24
C ALA A 604 -9.94 20.30 -18.45
N ASN A 605 -8.91 20.87 -17.83
CA ASN A 605 -8.97 22.11 -17.04
C ASN A 605 -9.97 22.08 -15.87
N GLU A 606 -10.45 20.90 -15.45
CA GLU A 606 -11.40 20.77 -14.33
C GLU A 606 -10.72 21.07 -13.00
N THR A 607 -11.43 21.80 -12.16
CA THR A 607 -11.11 21.98 -10.73
C THR A 607 -12.12 21.22 -9.90
N ARG A 608 -11.63 20.36 -9.00
CA ARG A 608 -12.46 19.60 -8.07
C ARG A 608 -12.12 19.93 -6.63
N ARG A 609 -13.12 19.86 -5.75
CA ARG A 609 -12.98 20.16 -4.33
C ARG A 609 -13.37 18.93 -3.53
N PHE A 610 -12.57 18.62 -2.50
CA PHE A 610 -12.82 17.57 -1.54
C PHE A 610 -12.88 18.15 -0.16
N LYS A 611 -13.89 17.79 0.61
CA LYS A 611 -14.10 18.33 1.95
C LYS A 611 -14.04 17.22 2.99
N MET A 612 -13.37 17.50 4.09
CA MET A 612 -13.25 16.60 5.23
C MET A 612 -13.50 17.42 6.50
N VAL A 613 -14.39 16.94 7.35
CA VAL A 613 -14.64 17.58 8.65
C VAL A 613 -13.65 17.02 9.66
N LEU A 614 -12.96 17.91 10.36
CA LEU A 614 -11.96 17.59 11.38
C LEU A 614 -12.35 18.25 12.70
N ASN A 615 -12.03 17.58 13.80
CA ASN A 615 -12.12 18.12 15.14
C ASN A 615 -10.72 18.22 15.77
N ALA A 616 -10.36 19.37 16.31
CA ALA A 616 -9.12 19.60 17.05
C ALA A 616 -9.25 18.97 18.45
N SER A 617 -8.86 17.69 18.57
CA SER A 617 -9.17 16.85 19.75
C SER A 617 -8.09 16.87 20.81
N TYR A 618 -6.81 16.89 20.46
CA TYR A 618 -5.70 16.71 21.38
C TYR A 618 -4.81 17.95 21.46
N LEU A 619 -4.58 18.46 22.68
CA LEU A 619 -3.69 19.61 22.90
C LEU A 619 -2.25 19.27 22.51
N GLY A 620 -1.58 20.22 21.84
CA GLY A 620 -0.18 20.03 21.43
C GLY A 620 0.20 20.73 20.14
N LYS A 621 1.42 20.45 19.67
CA LYS A 621 1.96 20.92 18.40
C LYS A 621 2.19 19.75 17.48
N TYR A 622 1.51 19.73 16.36
CA TYR A 622 1.41 18.60 15.44
C TYR A 622 1.88 18.98 14.05
N TYR A 623 2.32 17.99 13.29
CA TYR A 623 2.69 18.18 11.90
C TYR A 623 1.51 17.85 10.97
N LEU A 624 1.07 18.81 10.18
CA LEU A 624 0.14 18.61 9.07
C LEU A 624 0.96 18.21 7.84
N PRO A 625 0.92 16.95 7.39
CA PRO A 625 1.64 16.51 6.20
C PRO A 625 1.13 17.20 4.94
N GLY A 626 1.99 17.30 3.93
CA GLY A 626 1.59 17.77 2.62
C GLY A 626 0.61 16.80 1.93
N LEU A 627 -0.25 17.36 1.07
CA LEU A 627 -1.09 16.57 0.17
C LEU A 627 -0.23 15.79 -0.82
N GLN A 628 -0.67 14.59 -1.17
CA GLN A 628 -0.08 13.77 -2.22
C GLN A 628 -1.17 13.42 -3.23
N CYS A 629 -1.00 13.84 -4.47
CA CYS A 629 -1.94 13.57 -5.54
C CYS A 629 -1.20 13.17 -6.80
N GLU A 630 -1.62 12.09 -7.43
CA GLU A 630 -1.03 11.61 -8.68
C GLU A 630 -2.04 10.83 -9.51
N ALA A 631 -1.92 10.91 -10.83
CA ALA A 631 -2.61 9.95 -11.69
C ALA A 631 -1.86 8.61 -11.62
N MET A 632 -2.60 7.55 -11.28
CA MET A 632 -2.03 6.23 -11.01
C MET A 632 -1.34 5.60 -12.22
N TYR A 633 -1.62 6.09 -13.42
CA TYR A 633 -1.14 5.52 -14.68
C TYR A 633 -0.45 6.55 -15.60
N ASP A 634 -0.34 7.80 -15.16
CA ASP A 634 0.35 8.87 -15.88
C ASP A 634 1.06 9.85 -14.94
N HIS A 635 2.36 9.76 -14.92
CA HIS A 635 3.27 10.57 -14.08
C HIS A 635 3.39 12.00 -14.44
N SER A 636 3.01 12.34 -15.65
CA SER A 636 2.97 13.75 -16.00
C SER A 636 1.94 14.51 -15.15
N PHE A 637 1.08 13.80 -14.42
CA PHE A 637 0.06 14.37 -13.54
C PHE A 637 0.36 14.07 -12.06
N ILE A 638 1.05 14.99 -11.41
CA ILE A 638 1.39 14.87 -9.99
C ILE A 638 1.34 16.24 -9.30
N ALA A 639 0.83 16.27 -8.08
CA ALA A 639 0.89 17.41 -7.19
C ALA A 639 1.22 16.99 -5.76
N ARG A 640 2.16 17.66 -5.14
CA ARG A 640 2.52 17.53 -3.72
C ARG A 640 2.62 18.90 -3.11
N THR A 641 2.08 19.07 -1.91
CA THR A 641 2.22 20.33 -1.16
C THR A 641 3.24 20.15 -0.03
N ALA A 642 3.82 21.24 0.44
CA ALA A 642 4.59 21.23 1.68
C ALA A 642 3.67 21.01 2.88
N GLY A 643 4.19 20.32 3.89
CA GLY A 643 3.54 20.24 5.19
C GLY A 643 3.78 21.49 6.03
N LYS A 644 3.08 21.60 7.16
CA LYS A 644 3.27 22.70 8.12
C LYS A 644 2.96 22.27 9.55
N TRP A 645 3.49 23.02 10.51
CA TRP A 645 3.18 22.83 11.92
C TRP A 645 1.86 23.51 12.28
N VAL A 646 1.07 22.85 13.09
CA VAL A 646 -0.21 23.31 13.63
C VAL A 646 -0.19 23.15 15.14
N GLU A 647 -0.88 24.03 15.88
CA GLU A 647 -0.91 23.99 17.34
C GLU A 647 -2.36 24.03 17.84
N ILE A 648 -2.71 23.06 18.71
CA ILE A 648 -4.00 23.00 19.37
C ILE A 648 -3.80 23.44 20.81
N VAL A 649 -4.49 24.51 21.19
CA VAL A 649 -4.43 25.15 22.50
C VAL A 649 -5.74 25.00 23.27
N LYS A 650 -5.71 25.30 24.59
CA LYS A 650 -6.92 25.32 25.42
C LYS A 650 -7.92 26.37 24.96
#